data_476acdb00b1df1712a0716774c685343
#
_entry.id   476acdb00b1df1712a0716774c685343
#
_cell.length_a   1.000
_cell.length_b   1.000
_cell.length_c   1.000
_cell.angle_alpha   90.00
_cell.angle_beta   90.00
_cell.angle_gamma   90.00
#
_symmetry.space_group_name_H-M   'P 1'
#
loop_
_entity.id
_entity.type
_entity.pdbx_description
1 polymer ?
#
loop_
_entity_poly.entity_id
_entity_poly.type
_entity_poly.pdbx_seq_one_letter_code
_entity_poly.pdbx_strand_id
1 'polypeptide(L)'
;MAAETTNITSVLKEGRSFPPPAEFSSRAHVKSLAEYEALWQKAKDDPEGFWGEQAQSLAWFKPWDRVLEWNEPHAKWFLGGQINASFNCIDRHLTTARRNKAALIWEGEPGDSRVLTYQMLHREVCKFSNVLKRQGIHKGDRVTLYMPMVPELAIAMLACARIGATHSVVFGGFSADAVADRNNDAGSRMVITADGGWRRGKVIPLKQNVDQALAKSPTVEKCIVFNRCNQQINMQPGRDLWWHELMAEASADCPAEPLDSEHPLYILYTSGSTGKPKGVLHTTGGYLLGTSYTHRLVFDLREEDVFWCTADIGWVTGHSYIVYGPLCNGATSLMYEGAPNHPREDRFWEIIAKYRVNLFYTAPTAIRAFIKWGDHWPAQHDLSSLRLLGTVGEPINPEAWIWYHQHIGKEKCPIVDTWWQTETGAIMLSPLPGATPTKPGSTTRPLPGVIPEIVDKEGNPLPVNQGGLLVIRQPWPSMLRTIFGDDERYRQQYWSQIPHAYFTADGARCDEDGYFWIMGRVDDVINVSGHRLSTMEVESALVHHDKVAEAAVVGRPDEIKGEGIACFVTLVGGITPSPELEQELCDHVAREIGTLARPDSIRFAEALPKTRSGKIMRRLLRDIASGQETTGDTTTLEDFSVLARLREDQE
;
A
#
# COMPACT_ATOMS: atom_id res chain seq x y z
N MET A 1 -35.55 -14.52 -20.27
CA MET A 1 -34.60 -13.83 -19.38
C MET A 1 -33.44 -14.80 -19.19
N ALA A 2 -32.32 -14.56 -19.83
CA ALA A 2 -31.09 -15.33 -19.54
C ALA A 2 -30.71 -15.01 -18.10
N ALA A 3 -30.40 -16.05 -17.31
CA ALA A 3 -29.87 -15.86 -15.96
C ALA A 3 -28.59 -15.02 -16.08
N GLU A 4 -28.57 -13.87 -15.44
CA GLU A 4 -27.30 -13.08 -15.32
C GLU A 4 -26.26 -13.97 -14.69
N THR A 5 -25.24 -14.31 -15.46
CA THR A 5 -24.10 -15.07 -14.93
C THR A 5 -23.37 -14.18 -13.92
N THR A 6 -23.47 -14.54 -12.65
CA THR A 6 -22.90 -13.78 -11.52
C THR A 6 -21.38 -13.89 -11.44
N ASN A 7 -20.78 -14.78 -12.25
CA ASN A 7 -19.37 -15.13 -12.22
C ASN A 7 -18.54 -14.20 -13.11
N ILE A 8 -17.34 -13.80 -12.63
CA ILE A 8 -16.40 -13.02 -13.43
C ILE A 8 -15.72 -13.98 -14.41
N THR A 9 -15.82 -13.69 -15.72
CA THR A 9 -15.18 -14.49 -16.75
C THR A 9 -13.68 -14.23 -16.74
N SER A 10 -12.86 -15.27 -16.47
CA SER A 10 -11.39 -15.21 -16.59
C SER A 10 -10.98 -15.85 -17.90
N VAL A 11 -10.17 -15.15 -18.67
CA VAL A 11 -9.66 -15.58 -19.98
C VAL A 11 -8.12 -15.60 -20.03
N LEU A 12 -7.45 -15.01 -19.03
CA LEU A 12 -5.99 -15.02 -18.92
C LEU A 12 -5.48 -16.44 -18.65
N LYS A 13 -4.57 -16.94 -19.51
CA LYS A 13 -3.85 -18.20 -19.34
C LYS A 13 -2.37 -17.91 -19.18
N GLU A 14 -1.81 -18.16 -18.00
CA GLU A 14 -0.38 -18.04 -17.71
C GLU A 14 0.17 -19.43 -17.35
N GLY A 15 1.07 -19.94 -18.18
CA GLY A 15 1.66 -21.27 -18.01
C GLY A 15 3.12 -21.26 -17.53
N ARG A 16 3.75 -20.08 -17.48
CA ARG A 16 5.14 -19.94 -17.03
C ARG A 16 5.21 -20.08 -15.51
N SER A 17 6.19 -20.86 -15.02
CA SER A 17 6.41 -21.06 -13.60
C SER A 17 7.89 -20.90 -13.27
N PHE A 18 8.17 -20.19 -12.19
CA PHE A 18 9.52 -19.86 -11.74
C PHE A 18 9.74 -20.41 -10.34
N PRO A 19 10.47 -21.56 -10.22
CA PRO A 19 10.77 -22.13 -8.91
C PRO A 19 11.70 -21.18 -8.12
N PRO A 20 11.65 -21.22 -6.79
CA PRO A 20 12.61 -20.50 -5.96
C PRO A 20 14.04 -20.92 -6.30
N PRO A 21 15.01 -19.99 -6.38
CA PRO A 21 16.41 -20.35 -6.57
C PRO A 21 16.89 -21.25 -5.43
N ALA A 22 17.57 -22.36 -5.73
CA ALA A 22 17.98 -23.36 -4.75
C ALA A 22 18.87 -22.78 -3.63
N GLU A 23 19.77 -21.85 -3.99
CA GLU A 23 20.60 -21.15 -3.01
C GLU A 23 19.75 -20.31 -2.05
N PHE A 24 18.71 -19.62 -2.57
CA PHE A 24 17.79 -18.84 -1.74
C PHE A 24 17.01 -19.75 -0.79
N SER A 25 16.40 -20.83 -1.30
CA SER A 25 15.62 -21.79 -0.52
C SER A 25 16.43 -22.40 0.62
N SER A 26 17.70 -22.76 0.38
CA SER A 26 18.56 -23.39 1.38
C SER A 26 18.72 -22.56 2.67
N ARG A 27 18.58 -21.24 2.56
CA ARG A 27 18.75 -20.26 3.65
C ARG A 27 17.46 -19.61 4.10
N ALA A 28 16.35 -19.84 3.39
CA ALA A 28 15.07 -19.17 3.65
C ALA A 28 14.47 -19.56 5.01
N HIS A 29 13.62 -18.70 5.56
CA HIS A 29 12.84 -19.00 6.77
C HIS A 29 11.87 -20.16 6.55
N VAL A 30 11.29 -20.26 5.34
CA VAL A 30 10.48 -21.40 4.88
C VAL A 30 11.11 -21.89 3.59
N LYS A 31 11.58 -23.14 3.59
CA LYS A 31 12.48 -23.69 2.56
C LYS A 31 11.79 -24.50 1.49
N SER A 32 10.57 -24.95 1.76
CA SER A 32 9.84 -25.84 0.87
C SER A 32 8.34 -25.63 0.93
N LEU A 33 7.65 -26.04 -0.13
CA LEU A 33 6.20 -26.02 -0.18
C LEU A 33 5.57 -26.85 0.96
N ALA A 34 6.20 -27.99 1.30
CA ALA A 34 5.73 -28.83 2.40
C ALA A 34 5.82 -28.14 3.76
N GLU A 35 6.88 -27.36 4.02
CA GLU A 35 6.97 -26.53 5.24
C GLU A 35 5.90 -25.44 5.25
N TYR A 36 5.66 -24.77 4.12
CA TYR A 36 4.57 -23.80 3.98
C TYR A 36 3.22 -24.45 4.30
N GLU A 37 2.91 -25.59 3.67
CA GLU A 37 1.62 -26.28 3.86
C GLU A 37 1.41 -26.71 5.30
N ALA A 38 2.45 -27.21 5.97
CA ALA A 38 2.41 -27.55 7.39
C ALA A 38 2.12 -26.33 8.29
N LEU A 39 2.75 -25.17 8.00
CA LEU A 39 2.49 -23.92 8.73
C LEU A 39 1.09 -23.41 8.49
N TRP A 40 0.63 -23.43 7.25
CA TRP A 40 -0.72 -22.97 6.90
C TRP A 40 -1.80 -23.86 7.52
N GLN A 41 -1.61 -25.17 7.47
CA GLN A 41 -2.54 -26.14 8.09
C GLN A 41 -2.59 -25.97 9.60
N LYS A 42 -1.42 -25.83 10.27
CA LYS A 42 -1.36 -25.54 11.72
C LYS A 42 -2.16 -24.28 12.09
N ALA A 43 -1.99 -23.21 11.31
CA ALA A 43 -2.69 -21.96 11.56
C ALA A 43 -4.20 -22.05 11.29
N LYS A 44 -4.62 -22.90 10.34
CA LYS A 44 -6.03 -23.16 10.03
C LYS A 44 -6.72 -23.98 11.12
N ASP A 45 -6.05 -25.01 11.61
CA ASP A 45 -6.63 -25.96 12.58
C ASP A 45 -6.67 -25.37 14.02
N ASP A 46 -5.67 -24.59 14.38
CA ASP A 46 -5.57 -23.93 15.71
C ASP A 46 -5.12 -22.46 15.56
N PRO A 47 -6.01 -21.56 15.14
CA PRO A 47 -5.66 -20.16 14.92
C PRO A 47 -5.26 -19.44 16.22
N GLU A 48 -5.89 -19.72 17.37
CA GLU A 48 -5.52 -19.10 18.64
C GLU A 48 -4.14 -19.57 19.11
N GLY A 49 -3.86 -20.86 19.06
CA GLY A 49 -2.54 -21.40 19.40
C GLY A 49 -1.45 -20.87 18.46
N PHE A 50 -1.72 -20.83 17.16
CA PHE A 50 -0.78 -20.31 16.18
C PHE A 50 -0.44 -18.82 16.43
N TRP A 51 -1.45 -17.96 16.53
CA TRP A 51 -1.21 -16.52 16.74
C TRP A 51 -0.67 -16.22 18.14
N GLY A 52 -1.05 -16.99 19.14
CA GLY A 52 -0.46 -16.91 20.48
C GLY A 52 1.04 -17.21 20.47
N GLU A 53 1.47 -18.23 19.71
CA GLU A 53 2.90 -18.55 19.52
C GLU A 53 3.63 -17.41 18.80
N GLN A 54 3.07 -16.91 17.69
CA GLN A 54 3.69 -15.80 16.95
C GLN A 54 3.82 -14.52 17.78
N ALA A 55 2.83 -14.24 18.65
CA ALA A 55 2.82 -13.05 19.50
C ALA A 55 3.92 -13.05 20.57
N GLN A 56 4.51 -14.21 20.89
CA GLN A 56 5.67 -14.30 21.79
C GLN A 56 6.93 -13.61 21.20
N SER A 57 6.94 -13.36 19.90
CA SER A 57 8.01 -12.59 19.26
C SER A 57 8.00 -11.11 19.61
N LEU A 58 6.91 -10.58 20.17
CA LEU A 58 6.77 -9.20 20.61
C LEU A 58 7.10 -9.05 22.10
N ALA A 59 7.52 -7.85 22.49
CA ALA A 59 7.74 -7.51 23.91
C ALA A 59 6.45 -6.96 24.52
N TRP A 60 5.94 -7.67 25.51
CA TRP A 60 4.73 -7.34 26.25
C TRP A 60 5.10 -6.84 27.65
N PHE A 61 4.49 -5.74 28.11
CA PHE A 61 4.57 -5.31 29.51
C PHE A 61 3.78 -6.24 30.44
N LYS A 62 2.64 -6.71 29.95
CA LYS A 62 1.84 -7.77 30.56
C LYS A 62 1.37 -8.70 29.44
N PRO A 63 1.59 -10.03 29.54
CA PRO A 63 1.01 -11.00 28.62
C PRO A 63 -0.51 -10.94 28.62
N TRP A 64 -1.12 -11.42 27.56
CA TRP A 64 -2.57 -11.51 27.41
C TRP A 64 -3.17 -12.66 28.24
N ASP A 65 -4.44 -12.50 28.57
CA ASP A 65 -5.22 -13.54 29.26
C ASP A 65 -5.95 -14.45 28.25
N ARG A 66 -6.30 -13.91 27.06
CA ARG A 66 -6.98 -14.60 25.95
C ARG A 66 -6.47 -14.09 24.61
N VAL A 67 -6.27 -15.01 23.64
CA VAL A 67 -5.72 -14.65 22.32
C VAL A 67 -6.75 -13.94 21.45
N LEU A 68 -7.96 -14.49 21.34
CA LEU A 68 -9.01 -13.98 20.46
C LEU A 68 -10.36 -13.94 21.16
N GLU A 69 -11.08 -12.85 21.01
CA GLU A 69 -12.53 -12.76 21.21
C GLU A 69 -13.18 -12.39 19.87
N TRP A 70 -13.94 -13.33 19.33
CA TRP A 70 -14.62 -13.15 18.06
C TRP A 70 -16.14 -13.07 18.25
N ASN A 71 -16.70 -11.88 18.01
CA ASN A 71 -18.13 -11.62 17.96
C ASN A 71 -18.43 -10.93 16.61
N GLU A 72 -18.64 -11.72 15.58
CA GLU A 72 -18.81 -11.22 14.21
C GLU A 72 -19.69 -9.97 14.12
N PRO A 73 -19.21 -8.91 13.50
CA PRO A 73 -17.98 -8.74 12.74
C PRO A 73 -16.79 -8.20 13.56
N HIS A 74 -16.86 -8.18 14.87
CA HIS A 74 -15.84 -7.57 15.73
C HIS A 74 -14.88 -8.59 16.31
N ALA A 75 -13.59 -8.41 16.04
CA ALA A 75 -12.51 -9.17 16.62
C ALA A 75 -11.70 -8.33 17.62
N LYS A 76 -11.35 -8.92 18.75
CA LYS A 76 -10.36 -8.39 19.68
C LYS A 76 -9.25 -9.40 19.87
N TRP A 77 -8.01 -8.93 19.83
CA TRP A 77 -6.84 -9.77 19.93
C TRP A 77 -5.98 -9.46 21.14
N PHE A 78 -5.49 -10.54 21.79
CA PHE A 78 -4.61 -10.48 22.97
C PHE A 78 -5.20 -9.70 24.14
N LEU A 79 -6.43 -10.05 24.52
CA LEU A 79 -7.20 -9.39 25.59
C LEU A 79 -6.47 -9.45 26.94
N GLY A 80 -6.44 -8.32 27.62
CA GLY A 80 -5.74 -8.16 28.89
C GLY A 80 -4.24 -7.97 28.75
N GLY A 81 -3.68 -8.12 27.54
CA GLY A 81 -2.29 -7.85 27.23
C GLY A 81 -1.98 -6.36 27.20
N GLN A 82 -0.78 -5.99 27.68
CA GLN A 82 -0.29 -4.61 27.62
C GLN A 82 0.97 -4.54 26.76
N ILE A 83 0.95 -3.67 25.76
CA ILE A 83 1.99 -3.53 24.74
C ILE A 83 2.13 -2.06 24.34
N ASN A 84 3.27 -1.70 23.73
CA ASN A 84 3.46 -0.41 23.09
C ASN A 84 4.19 -0.59 21.75
N ALA A 85 3.66 -0.01 20.68
CA ALA A 85 4.24 -0.15 19.35
C ALA A 85 5.61 0.53 19.24
N SER A 86 5.78 1.72 19.81
CA SER A 86 7.07 2.43 19.83
C SER A 86 8.13 1.63 20.59
N PHE A 87 7.78 1.05 21.75
CA PHE A 87 8.70 0.20 22.52
C PHE A 87 9.18 -0.99 21.68
N ASN A 88 8.26 -1.67 20.99
CA ASN A 88 8.60 -2.81 20.15
C ASN A 88 9.43 -2.43 18.92
N CYS A 89 9.20 -1.25 18.35
CA CYS A 89 9.95 -0.77 17.20
C CYS A 89 11.35 -0.26 17.57
N ILE A 90 11.59 0.16 18.82
CA ILE A 90 12.83 0.87 19.19
C ILE A 90 13.48 0.30 20.44
N ASP A 91 12.83 0.42 21.60
CA ASP A 91 13.44 0.21 22.93
C ASP A 91 14.01 -1.19 23.09
N ARG A 92 13.28 -2.23 22.67
CA ARG A 92 13.72 -3.61 22.81
C ARG A 92 15.03 -3.93 22.04
N HIS A 93 15.38 -3.11 21.06
CA HIS A 93 16.61 -3.26 20.29
C HIS A 93 17.83 -2.61 20.99
N LEU A 94 17.61 -1.71 21.94
CA LEU A 94 18.68 -0.94 22.58
C LEU A 94 19.57 -1.78 23.52
N THR A 95 19.05 -2.89 24.00
CA THR A 95 19.79 -3.85 24.84
C THR A 95 20.63 -4.85 24.03
N THR A 96 20.58 -4.77 22.70
CA THR A 96 21.26 -5.66 21.76
C THR A 96 22.28 -4.89 20.91
N ALA A 97 23.02 -5.59 20.06
CA ALA A 97 23.92 -4.96 19.08
C ALA A 97 23.20 -4.01 18.12
N ARG A 98 21.88 -4.17 17.95
CA ARG A 98 21.04 -3.32 17.08
C ARG A 98 20.96 -1.87 17.53
N ARG A 99 21.32 -1.55 18.78
CA ARG A 99 21.34 -0.15 19.26
C ARG A 99 22.11 0.79 18.32
N ASN A 100 23.21 0.30 17.74
CA ASN A 100 24.07 1.05 16.83
C ASN A 100 23.80 0.77 15.35
N LYS A 101 22.88 -0.14 15.02
CA LYS A 101 22.43 -0.43 13.67
C LYS A 101 21.61 0.73 13.14
N ALA A 102 21.73 1.03 11.84
CA ALA A 102 20.84 1.97 11.18
C ALA A 102 19.40 1.45 11.27
N ALA A 103 18.52 2.23 11.87
CA ALA A 103 17.07 2.00 11.88
C ALA A 103 16.45 2.61 10.63
N LEU A 104 16.79 3.88 10.35
CA LEU A 104 16.34 4.62 9.18
C LEU A 104 17.53 5.16 8.41
N ILE A 105 17.57 4.91 7.11
CA ILE A 105 18.39 5.61 6.13
C ILE A 105 17.42 6.49 5.34
N TRP A 106 17.72 7.76 5.24
CA TRP A 106 16.88 8.70 4.51
C TRP A 106 17.68 9.43 3.44
N GLU A 107 17.07 9.55 2.27
CA GLU A 107 17.59 10.32 1.14
C GLU A 107 16.54 11.36 0.72
N GLY A 108 16.93 12.63 0.66
CA GLY A 108 16.13 13.73 0.12
C GLY A 108 16.30 13.88 -1.38
N GLU A 109 15.30 14.42 -2.05
CA GLU A 109 15.36 14.66 -3.50
C GLU A 109 16.52 15.59 -3.91
N PRO A 110 16.87 16.65 -3.13
CA PRO A 110 18.05 17.48 -3.41
C PRO A 110 19.41 16.78 -3.24
N GLY A 111 19.42 15.53 -2.74
CA GLY A 111 20.66 14.75 -2.53
C GLY A 111 21.19 14.79 -1.10
N ASP A 112 20.52 15.49 -0.19
CA ASP A 112 20.82 15.43 1.23
C ASP A 112 20.41 14.07 1.82
N SER A 113 21.09 13.62 2.85
CA SER A 113 20.84 12.30 3.44
C SER A 113 21.11 12.29 4.94
N ARG A 114 20.42 11.37 5.64
CA ARG A 114 20.59 11.16 7.08
C ARG A 114 20.51 9.67 7.41
N VAL A 115 21.28 9.26 8.42
CA VAL A 115 21.18 7.92 9.00
C VAL A 115 20.86 8.06 10.47
N LEU A 116 19.80 7.41 10.92
CA LEU A 116 19.45 7.31 12.34
C LEU A 116 19.65 5.87 12.81
N THR A 117 20.52 5.68 13.80
CA THR A 117 20.60 4.38 14.49
C THR A 117 19.38 4.19 15.39
N TYR A 118 19.13 2.96 15.85
CA TYR A 118 18.05 2.70 16.82
C TYR A 118 18.16 3.57 18.06
N GLN A 119 19.38 3.80 18.56
CA GLN A 119 19.62 4.68 19.71
C GLN A 119 19.31 6.15 19.38
N MET A 120 19.71 6.63 18.21
CA MET A 120 19.41 8.00 17.78
C MET A 120 17.90 8.18 17.58
N LEU A 121 17.26 7.23 16.93
CA LEU A 121 15.81 7.24 16.73
C LEU A 121 15.05 7.23 18.08
N HIS A 122 15.48 6.41 19.04
CA HIS A 122 14.91 6.40 20.39
C HIS A 122 15.00 7.78 21.04
N ARG A 123 16.16 8.42 21.00
CA ARG A 123 16.35 9.75 21.56
C ARG A 123 15.41 10.79 20.94
N GLU A 124 15.31 10.80 19.62
CA GLU A 124 14.45 11.76 18.92
C GLU A 124 12.95 11.49 19.19
N VAL A 125 12.53 10.21 19.22
CA VAL A 125 11.16 9.83 19.57
C VAL A 125 10.82 10.21 21.01
N CYS A 126 11.70 9.96 21.99
CA CYS A 126 11.47 10.36 23.37
C CYS A 126 11.35 11.88 23.52
N LYS A 127 12.22 12.65 22.86
CA LYS A 127 12.15 14.09 22.84
C LYS A 127 10.81 14.58 22.30
N PHE A 128 10.41 14.07 21.13
CA PHE A 128 9.16 14.49 20.50
C PHE A 128 7.93 14.03 21.29
N SER A 129 7.98 12.88 21.94
CA SER A 129 6.92 12.43 22.87
C SER A 129 6.74 13.42 24.03
N ASN A 130 7.84 13.93 24.60
CA ASN A 130 7.78 14.95 25.63
C ASN A 130 7.29 16.32 25.08
N VAL A 131 7.61 16.64 23.83
CA VAL A 131 7.03 17.81 23.15
C VAL A 131 5.51 17.67 23.08
N LEU A 132 5.00 16.54 22.59
CA LEU A 132 3.55 16.30 22.51
C LEU A 132 2.86 16.44 23.88
N LYS A 133 3.42 15.84 24.93
CA LYS A 133 2.91 15.94 26.31
C LYS A 133 2.87 17.41 26.79
N ARG A 134 3.96 18.18 26.57
CA ARG A 134 4.03 19.60 26.95
C ARG A 134 3.02 20.46 26.20
N GLN A 135 2.67 20.07 24.97
CA GLN A 135 1.65 20.75 24.16
C GLN A 135 0.23 20.23 24.43
N GLY A 136 0.03 19.44 25.46
CA GLY A 136 -1.29 19.01 25.93
C GLY A 136 -1.88 17.80 25.21
N ILE A 137 -1.06 17.01 24.50
CA ILE A 137 -1.48 15.74 23.90
C ILE A 137 -1.34 14.61 24.91
N HIS A 138 -2.42 13.85 25.09
CA HIS A 138 -2.54 12.75 26.04
C HIS A 138 -2.96 11.45 25.34
N LYS A 139 -2.93 10.36 26.07
CA LYS A 139 -3.45 9.06 25.66
C LYS A 139 -4.90 9.20 25.17
N GLY A 140 -5.18 8.68 23.96
CA GLY A 140 -6.49 8.74 23.32
C GLY A 140 -6.78 10.01 22.50
N ASP A 141 -5.92 11.03 22.57
CA ASP A 141 -6.03 12.17 21.68
C ASP A 141 -5.63 11.79 20.23
N ARG A 142 -6.16 12.52 19.24
CA ARG A 142 -5.80 12.33 17.82
C ARG A 142 -4.92 13.46 17.35
N VAL A 143 -3.89 13.09 16.57
CA VAL A 143 -2.89 13.98 15.99
C VAL A 143 -2.82 13.74 14.48
N THR A 144 -3.04 14.75 13.68
CA THR A 144 -2.88 14.67 12.23
C THR A 144 -1.44 14.97 11.83
N LEU A 145 -0.89 14.11 10.96
CA LEU A 145 0.46 14.25 10.40
C LEU A 145 0.34 14.52 8.89
N TYR A 146 0.65 15.73 8.47
CA TYR A 146 0.65 16.15 7.07
C TYR A 146 2.05 16.63 6.69
N MET A 147 2.93 15.67 6.38
CA MET A 147 4.38 15.89 6.25
C MET A 147 4.92 15.26 4.96
N PRO A 148 6.08 15.73 4.47
CA PRO A 148 6.79 15.04 3.41
C PRO A 148 7.44 13.75 3.94
N MET A 149 8.06 12.96 3.05
CA MET A 149 8.74 11.70 3.38
C MET A 149 10.10 11.97 4.07
N VAL A 150 10.07 12.49 5.29
CA VAL A 150 11.24 12.79 6.12
C VAL A 150 11.25 11.93 7.39
N PRO A 151 12.40 11.72 8.03
CA PRO A 151 12.49 10.94 9.27
C PRO A 151 11.58 11.47 10.39
N GLU A 152 11.34 12.79 10.42
CA GLU A 152 10.45 13.44 11.38
C GLU A 152 9.01 12.92 11.33
N LEU A 153 8.55 12.46 10.16
CA LEU A 153 7.23 11.81 10.04
C LEU A 153 7.21 10.49 10.82
N ALA A 154 8.21 9.63 10.64
CA ALA A 154 8.32 8.37 11.40
C ALA A 154 8.51 8.62 12.89
N ILE A 155 9.30 9.65 13.27
CA ILE A 155 9.49 10.08 14.66
C ILE A 155 8.15 10.51 15.27
N ALA A 156 7.34 11.30 14.55
CA ALA A 156 6.02 11.75 15.03
C ALA A 156 5.04 10.59 15.21
N MET A 157 4.99 9.63 14.28
CA MET A 157 4.16 8.43 14.41
C MET A 157 4.53 7.63 15.66
N LEU A 158 5.82 7.34 15.83
CA LEU A 158 6.33 6.56 16.96
C LEU A 158 6.20 7.31 18.29
N ALA A 159 6.29 8.63 18.29
CA ALA A 159 6.06 9.46 19.47
C ALA A 159 4.59 9.46 19.90
N CYS A 160 3.65 9.54 18.96
CA CYS A 160 2.23 9.36 19.24
C CYS A 160 1.95 7.98 19.84
N ALA A 161 2.46 6.91 19.18
CA ALA A 161 2.32 5.54 19.68
C ALA A 161 2.92 5.36 21.08
N ARG A 162 4.05 6.04 21.37
CA ARG A 162 4.73 5.95 22.66
C ARG A 162 3.88 6.41 23.82
N ILE A 163 3.13 7.49 23.63
CA ILE A 163 2.29 8.11 24.68
C ILE A 163 0.82 7.66 24.61
N GLY A 164 0.46 6.78 23.66
CA GLY A 164 -0.92 6.32 23.43
C GLY A 164 -1.82 7.34 22.74
N ALA A 165 -1.26 8.32 22.04
CA ALA A 165 -2.03 9.17 21.13
C ALA A 165 -2.24 8.44 19.80
N THR A 166 -3.42 8.61 19.20
CA THR A 166 -3.76 8.00 17.90
C THR A 166 -3.34 8.95 16.79
N HIS A 167 -2.45 8.53 15.90
CA HIS A 167 -2.08 9.37 14.77
C HIS A 167 -2.98 9.14 13.55
N SER A 168 -3.11 10.17 12.72
CA SER A 168 -3.75 10.12 11.42
C SER A 168 -2.83 10.76 10.38
N VAL A 169 -2.15 9.95 9.58
CA VAL A 169 -1.28 10.47 8.53
C VAL A 169 -2.11 10.82 7.31
N VAL A 170 -1.93 12.03 6.82
CA VAL A 170 -2.54 12.52 5.58
C VAL A 170 -1.45 12.69 4.54
N PHE A 171 -1.65 12.11 3.37
CA PHE A 171 -0.67 12.18 2.28
C PHE A 171 -0.35 13.63 1.91
N GLY A 172 0.94 14.00 1.89
CA GLY A 172 1.43 15.38 1.67
C GLY A 172 1.04 16.02 0.34
N GLY A 173 0.46 15.23 -0.55
CA GLY A 173 -0.09 15.69 -1.81
C GLY A 173 -1.58 16.04 -1.80
N PHE A 174 -2.30 15.83 -0.71
CA PHE A 174 -3.73 16.14 -0.65
C PHE A 174 -3.97 17.65 -0.51
N SER A 175 -5.17 18.10 -0.94
CA SER A 175 -5.62 19.48 -0.83
C SER A 175 -5.89 19.89 0.62
N ALA A 176 -5.99 21.20 0.83
CA ALA A 176 -6.37 21.78 2.13
C ALA A 176 -7.74 21.24 2.62
N ASP A 177 -8.72 21.10 1.73
CA ASP A 177 -10.04 20.58 2.07
C ASP A 177 -9.95 19.11 2.52
N ALA A 178 -9.17 18.29 1.83
CA ALA A 178 -8.95 16.92 2.24
C ALA A 178 -8.27 16.78 3.62
N VAL A 179 -7.40 17.72 3.99
CA VAL A 179 -6.80 17.79 5.33
C VAL A 179 -7.84 18.20 6.37
N ALA A 180 -8.66 19.23 6.06
CA ALA A 180 -9.72 19.71 6.95
C ALA A 180 -10.76 18.62 7.24
N ASP A 181 -11.22 17.91 6.23
CA ASP A 181 -12.19 16.82 6.36
C ASP A 181 -11.69 15.74 7.33
N ARG A 182 -10.41 15.36 7.20
CA ARG A 182 -9.79 14.33 8.07
C ARG A 182 -9.56 14.84 9.49
N ASN A 183 -9.18 16.10 9.65
CA ASN A 183 -9.06 16.73 10.96
C ASN A 183 -10.41 16.70 11.70
N ASN A 184 -11.47 17.07 11.01
CA ASN A 184 -12.81 17.17 11.59
C ASN A 184 -13.39 15.79 11.90
N ASP A 185 -13.25 14.82 11.00
CA ASP A 185 -13.75 13.47 11.20
C ASP A 185 -13.00 12.75 12.34
N ALA A 186 -11.67 12.88 12.39
CA ALA A 186 -10.87 12.34 13.49
C ALA A 186 -11.02 13.13 14.80
N GLY A 187 -11.53 14.37 14.77
CA GLY A 187 -11.50 15.29 15.91
C GLY A 187 -10.07 15.56 16.38
N SER A 188 -9.17 15.81 15.44
CA SER A 188 -7.75 16.05 15.73
C SER A 188 -7.54 17.31 16.54
N ARG A 189 -6.70 17.23 17.57
CA ARG A 189 -6.34 18.37 18.43
C ARG A 189 -5.08 19.10 17.99
N MET A 190 -4.23 18.41 17.23
CA MET A 190 -2.96 18.95 16.75
C MET A 190 -2.70 18.52 15.31
N VAL A 191 -2.09 19.41 14.53
CA VAL A 191 -1.51 19.08 13.22
C VAL A 191 0.01 19.22 13.30
N ILE A 192 0.74 18.25 12.74
CA ILE A 192 2.18 18.31 12.55
C ILE A 192 2.42 18.37 11.04
N THR A 193 3.20 19.35 10.59
CA THR A 193 3.47 19.60 9.19
C THR A 193 4.92 20.07 8.96
N ALA A 194 5.25 20.41 7.71
CA ALA A 194 6.50 21.07 7.36
C ALA A 194 6.23 22.38 6.60
N ASP A 195 7.24 23.23 6.52
CA ASP A 195 7.18 24.43 5.67
C ASP A 195 6.91 24.09 4.21
N GLY A 196 7.49 23.00 3.72
CA GLY A 196 7.31 22.42 2.41
C GLY A 196 7.88 21.02 2.31
N GLY A 197 7.79 20.43 1.11
CA GLY A 197 8.40 19.13 0.76
C GLY A 197 8.89 19.14 -0.68
N TRP A 198 9.96 18.42 -0.98
CA TRP A 198 10.53 18.35 -2.33
C TRP A 198 9.86 17.30 -3.20
N ARG A 199 9.49 17.67 -4.43
CA ARG A 199 9.03 16.73 -5.45
C ARG A 199 9.26 17.28 -6.85
N ARG A 200 9.97 16.52 -7.70
CA ARG A 200 10.33 16.89 -9.08
C ARG A 200 11.03 18.24 -9.16
N GLY A 201 11.97 18.50 -8.26
CA GLY A 201 12.75 19.75 -8.20
C GLY A 201 11.94 20.97 -7.73
N LYS A 202 10.70 20.77 -7.27
CA LYS A 202 9.83 21.86 -6.79
C LYS A 202 9.47 21.65 -5.32
N VAL A 203 9.21 22.76 -4.62
CA VAL A 203 8.70 22.73 -3.26
C VAL A 203 7.16 22.71 -3.29
N ILE A 204 6.57 21.71 -2.63
CA ILE A 204 5.13 21.66 -2.36
C ILE A 204 4.87 22.47 -1.08
N PRO A 205 3.98 23.48 -1.09
CA PRO A 205 3.78 24.41 0.03
C PRO A 205 2.86 23.80 1.11
N LEU A 206 3.36 22.86 1.93
CA LEU A 206 2.55 22.12 2.89
C LEU A 206 1.93 23.02 3.96
N LYS A 207 2.70 23.93 4.55
CA LYS A 207 2.20 24.84 5.59
C LYS A 207 1.07 25.74 5.08
N GLN A 208 1.15 26.19 3.83
CA GLN A 208 0.09 26.99 3.22
C GLN A 208 -1.22 26.21 3.09
N ASN A 209 -1.15 24.93 2.70
CA ASN A 209 -2.33 24.05 2.66
C ASN A 209 -2.90 23.82 4.06
N VAL A 210 -2.02 23.63 5.06
CA VAL A 210 -2.44 23.47 6.46
C VAL A 210 -3.13 24.74 6.98
N ASP A 211 -2.65 25.94 6.68
CA ASP A 211 -3.29 27.18 7.11
C ASP A 211 -4.72 27.30 6.58
N GLN A 212 -4.95 26.93 5.32
CA GLN A 212 -6.28 26.89 4.73
C GLN A 212 -7.17 25.82 5.40
N ALA A 213 -6.61 24.64 5.68
CA ALA A 213 -7.32 23.56 6.36
C ALA A 213 -7.71 23.95 7.80
N LEU A 214 -6.81 24.59 8.54
CA LEU A 214 -7.03 24.98 9.93
C LEU A 214 -8.12 26.05 10.10
N ALA A 215 -8.36 26.87 9.08
CA ALA A 215 -9.50 27.77 9.06
C ALA A 215 -10.86 27.06 9.12
N LYS A 216 -10.89 25.76 8.77
CA LYS A 216 -12.06 24.87 8.74
C LYS A 216 -11.98 23.75 9.78
N SER A 217 -10.97 23.72 10.65
CA SER A 217 -10.70 22.64 11.61
C SER A 217 -10.74 23.15 13.05
N PRO A 218 -11.94 23.39 13.63
CA PRO A 218 -12.09 24.07 14.92
C PRO A 218 -11.55 23.28 16.12
N THR A 219 -11.32 21.98 16.00
CA THR A 219 -10.78 21.13 17.08
C THR A 219 -9.25 21.22 17.19
N VAL A 220 -8.58 21.74 16.16
CA VAL A 220 -7.12 21.83 16.14
C VAL A 220 -6.66 23.08 16.90
N GLU A 221 -5.98 22.85 18.00
CA GLU A 221 -5.50 23.92 18.90
C GLU A 221 -4.09 24.38 18.56
N LYS A 222 -3.23 23.47 18.08
CA LYS A 222 -1.79 23.70 17.82
C LYS A 222 -1.34 23.10 16.49
N CYS A 223 -0.34 23.76 15.89
CA CYS A 223 0.35 23.28 14.70
C CYS A 223 1.86 23.29 14.92
N ILE A 224 2.51 22.13 14.80
CA ILE A 224 3.97 22.03 14.86
C ILE A 224 4.54 21.97 13.46
N VAL A 225 5.51 22.82 13.14
CA VAL A 225 6.06 22.98 11.79
C VAL A 225 7.53 22.60 11.76
N PHE A 226 7.87 21.62 10.93
CA PHE A 226 9.25 21.23 10.62
C PHE A 226 9.80 22.10 9.48
N ASN A 227 10.98 22.67 9.68
CA ASN A 227 11.67 23.44 8.64
C ASN A 227 12.45 22.52 7.71
N ARG A 228 11.85 22.11 6.60
CA ARG A 228 12.44 21.20 5.60
C ARG A 228 13.09 21.94 4.42
N CYS A 229 12.40 22.96 3.91
CA CYS A 229 12.73 23.59 2.64
C CYS A 229 13.23 25.03 2.79
N ASN A 230 13.28 25.54 4.02
CA ASN A 230 13.60 26.96 4.35
C ASN A 230 12.68 27.95 3.60
N GLN A 231 11.38 27.61 3.49
CA GLN A 231 10.41 28.48 2.88
C GLN A 231 10.00 29.61 3.83
N GLN A 232 9.77 30.79 3.27
CA GLN A 232 9.13 31.85 4.02
C GLN A 232 7.64 31.52 4.19
N ILE A 233 7.22 31.23 5.41
CA ILE A 233 5.85 30.82 5.74
C ILE A 233 5.26 31.76 6.80
N ASN A 234 3.92 31.77 6.87
CA ASN A 234 3.22 32.45 7.95
C ASN A 234 3.21 31.56 9.20
N MET A 235 3.64 32.09 10.33
CA MET A 235 3.57 31.45 11.64
C MET A 235 2.62 32.23 12.52
N GLN A 236 1.41 31.68 12.76
CA GLN A 236 0.39 32.33 13.58
C GLN A 236 0.79 32.25 15.07
N PRO A 237 1.02 33.37 15.76
CA PRO A 237 1.36 33.38 17.18
C PRO A 237 0.31 32.66 18.04
N GLY A 238 0.80 31.86 19.00
CA GLY A 238 -0.05 31.11 19.93
C GLY A 238 -0.57 29.79 19.40
N ARG A 239 -0.63 29.60 18.07
CA ARG A 239 -1.03 28.33 17.41
C ARG A 239 0.17 27.57 16.84
N ASP A 240 1.04 28.25 16.09
CA ASP A 240 2.10 27.63 15.31
C ASP A 240 3.42 27.64 16.09
N LEU A 241 4.11 26.48 16.10
CA LEU A 241 5.31 26.26 16.88
C LEU A 241 6.38 25.62 15.98
N TRP A 242 7.63 26.04 16.10
CA TRP A 242 8.71 25.41 15.37
C TRP A 242 9.16 24.09 16.01
N TRP A 243 9.24 23.03 15.22
CA TRP A 243 9.73 21.71 15.64
C TRP A 243 11.10 21.77 16.32
N HIS A 244 12.06 22.45 15.69
CA HIS A 244 13.43 22.50 16.16
C HIS A 244 13.58 23.24 17.51
N GLU A 245 12.80 24.27 17.75
CA GLU A 245 12.79 25.00 19.03
C GLU A 245 12.26 24.10 20.15
N LEU A 246 11.13 23.44 19.92
CA LEU A 246 10.54 22.52 20.90
C LEU A 246 11.46 21.36 21.21
N MET A 247 12.12 20.80 20.20
CA MET A 247 13.07 19.70 20.35
C MET A 247 14.35 20.08 21.09
N ALA A 248 14.80 21.33 20.97
CA ALA A 248 16.01 21.80 21.66
C ALA A 248 15.88 21.68 23.20
N GLU A 249 14.70 21.96 23.73
CA GLU A 249 14.39 21.98 25.16
C GLU A 249 13.84 20.64 25.70
N ALA A 250 13.55 19.68 24.84
CA ALA A 250 12.89 18.44 25.23
C ALA A 250 13.84 17.42 25.84
N SER A 251 13.43 16.80 26.94
CA SER A 251 14.15 15.66 27.54
C SER A 251 14.11 14.44 26.59
N ALA A 252 15.23 13.72 26.53
CA ALA A 252 15.33 12.44 25.83
C ALA A 252 14.89 11.23 26.68
N ASP A 253 14.40 11.46 27.89
CA ASP A 253 13.83 10.43 28.74
C ASP A 253 12.30 10.53 28.72
N CYS A 254 11.66 9.50 28.16
CA CYS A 254 10.21 9.36 28.08
C CYS A 254 9.85 7.86 28.06
N PRO A 255 9.54 7.24 29.19
CA PRO A 255 9.08 5.85 29.22
C PRO A 255 7.87 5.63 28.29
N ALA A 256 7.84 4.47 27.63
CA ALA A 256 6.71 4.10 26.80
C ALA A 256 5.50 3.72 27.66
N GLU A 257 4.33 4.24 27.32
CA GLU A 257 3.08 3.94 28.05
C GLU A 257 2.66 2.49 27.83
N PRO A 258 2.42 1.68 28.88
CA PRO A 258 1.78 0.39 28.74
C PRO A 258 0.34 0.56 28.26
N LEU A 259 0.03 0.10 27.07
CA LEU A 259 -1.28 0.25 26.43
C LEU A 259 -1.96 -1.10 26.31
N ASP A 260 -3.28 -1.13 26.42
CA ASP A 260 -4.07 -2.32 26.08
C ASP A 260 -3.78 -2.75 24.63
N SER A 261 -3.80 -4.05 24.36
CA SER A 261 -3.58 -4.57 23.00
C SER A 261 -4.54 -3.96 21.97
N GLU A 262 -5.77 -3.69 22.37
CA GLU A 262 -6.82 -3.09 21.54
C GLU A 262 -6.82 -1.55 21.59
N HIS A 263 -5.83 -0.93 22.23
CA HIS A 263 -5.71 0.53 22.19
C HIS A 263 -5.53 1.04 20.76
N PRO A 264 -6.29 2.06 20.29
CA PRO A 264 -6.16 2.65 18.97
C PRO A 264 -4.74 3.10 18.68
N LEU A 265 -4.19 2.68 17.55
CA LEU A 265 -2.85 3.07 17.11
C LEU A 265 -2.92 4.19 16.08
N TYR A 266 -3.73 4.00 15.05
CA TYR A 266 -3.91 5.01 14.01
C TYR A 266 -5.27 4.92 13.31
N ILE A 267 -5.64 6.03 12.67
CA ILE A 267 -6.75 6.15 11.74
C ILE A 267 -6.18 6.51 10.38
N LEU A 268 -6.44 5.69 9.37
CA LEU A 268 -6.00 5.97 8.01
C LEU A 268 -7.19 6.06 7.07
N TYR A 269 -7.30 7.20 6.39
CA TYR A 269 -8.42 7.49 5.51
C TYR A 269 -8.23 6.94 4.11
N THR A 270 -9.21 6.18 3.65
CA THR A 270 -9.29 5.68 2.27
C THR A 270 -10.46 6.32 1.53
N SER A 271 -10.38 6.35 0.19
CA SER A 271 -11.50 6.79 -0.65
C SER A 271 -12.67 5.83 -0.49
N GLY A 272 -13.86 6.36 -0.22
CA GLY A 272 -15.09 5.59 -0.19
C GLY A 272 -15.81 5.63 -1.55
N SER A 273 -16.57 4.59 -1.88
CA SER A 273 -17.48 4.56 -3.05
C SER A 273 -18.53 5.67 -3.01
N THR A 274 -18.86 6.15 -1.82
CA THR A 274 -19.85 7.22 -1.58
C THR A 274 -19.27 8.64 -1.60
N GLY A 275 -18.00 8.81 -1.96
CA GLY A 275 -17.32 10.12 -2.00
C GLY A 275 -16.78 10.62 -0.65
N LYS A 276 -17.38 10.26 0.48
CA LYS A 276 -16.85 10.62 1.81
C LYS A 276 -15.74 9.64 2.22
N PRO A 277 -14.54 10.13 2.59
CA PRO A 277 -13.46 9.28 3.10
C PRO A 277 -13.91 8.46 4.32
N LYS A 278 -13.37 7.25 4.45
CA LYS A 278 -13.61 6.36 5.59
C LYS A 278 -12.32 6.21 6.40
N GLY A 279 -12.39 6.48 7.69
CA GLY A 279 -11.28 6.35 8.62
C GLY A 279 -11.13 4.90 9.10
N VAL A 280 -10.22 4.14 8.50
CA VAL A 280 -9.91 2.77 8.91
C VAL A 280 -9.15 2.81 10.23
N LEU A 281 -9.71 2.17 11.28
CA LEU A 281 -9.11 2.14 12.61
C LEU A 281 -8.34 0.84 12.83
N HIS A 282 -7.06 0.97 13.17
CA HIS A 282 -6.22 -0.14 13.63
C HIS A 282 -5.80 0.01 15.09
N THR A 283 -5.73 -1.13 15.80
CA THR A 283 -5.30 -1.23 17.20
C THR A 283 -3.89 -1.79 17.33
N THR A 284 -3.27 -1.63 18.49
CA THR A 284 -1.81 -1.76 18.66
C THR A 284 -1.29 -3.18 18.50
N GLY A 285 -1.79 -4.14 19.30
CA GLY A 285 -1.16 -5.46 19.43
C GLY A 285 -1.31 -6.32 18.19
N GLY A 286 -2.54 -6.47 17.70
CA GLY A 286 -2.82 -7.29 16.53
C GLY A 286 -2.19 -6.75 15.25
N TYR A 287 -2.26 -5.43 15.04
CA TYR A 287 -1.64 -4.80 13.88
C TYR A 287 -0.11 -4.97 13.90
N LEU A 288 0.53 -4.71 15.03
CA LEU A 288 1.98 -4.84 15.15
C LEU A 288 2.45 -6.27 14.91
N LEU A 289 1.71 -7.27 15.41
CA LEU A 289 2.00 -8.67 15.14
C LEU A 289 1.86 -8.99 13.66
N GLY A 290 0.74 -8.63 13.02
CA GLY A 290 0.51 -8.91 11.61
C GLY A 290 1.58 -8.32 10.71
N THR A 291 1.95 -7.04 10.93
CA THR A 291 2.96 -6.37 10.12
C THR A 291 4.38 -6.93 10.33
N SER A 292 4.78 -7.20 11.57
CA SER A 292 6.10 -7.75 11.85
C SER A 292 6.24 -9.19 11.38
N TYR A 293 5.19 -10.02 11.55
CA TYR A 293 5.16 -11.40 11.08
C TYR A 293 5.28 -11.47 9.56
N THR A 294 4.45 -10.73 8.83
CA THR A 294 4.43 -10.75 7.37
C THR A 294 5.69 -10.13 6.78
N HIS A 295 6.19 -9.03 7.36
CA HIS A 295 7.47 -8.44 6.92
C HIS A 295 8.64 -9.42 7.05
N ARG A 296 8.74 -10.15 8.16
CA ARG A 296 9.79 -11.15 8.35
C ARG A 296 9.66 -12.32 7.37
N LEU A 297 8.44 -12.82 7.19
CA LEU A 297 8.19 -14.06 6.45
C LEU A 297 8.22 -13.85 4.93
N VAL A 298 7.50 -12.82 4.44
CA VAL A 298 7.36 -12.54 3.00
C VAL A 298 8.68 -12.05 2.40
N PHE A 299 9.39 -11.16 3.12
CA PHE A 299 10.67 -10.64 2.62
C PHE A 299 11.87 -11.49 3.04
N ASP A 300 11.65 -12.63 3.72
CA ASP A 300 12.73 -13.50 4.23
C ASP A 300 13.84 -12.68 4.90
N LEU A 301 13.44 -11.75 5.77
CA LEU A 301 14.29 -10.73 6.35
C LEU A 301 15.51 -11.30 7.06
N ARG A 302 16.68 -10.76 6.76
CA ARG A 302 17.97 -11.03 7.41
C ARG A 302 18.45 -9.85 8.23
N GLU A 303 19.33 -10.12 9.18
CA GLU A 303 19.87 -9.08 10.08
C GLU A 303 20.61 -7.97 9.33
N GLU A 304 21.31 -8.33 8.26
CA GLU A 304 22.11 -7.42 7.44
C GLU A 304 21.36 -6.67 6.36
N ASP A 305 20.10 -7.01 6.12
CA ASP A 305 19.35 -6.45 5.00
C ASP A 305 19.07 -4.95 5.15
N VAL A 306 19.22 -4.24 4.06
CA VAL A 306 18.64 -2.93 3.83
C VAL A 306 17.35 -3.11 3.04
N PHE A 307 16.24 -2.80 3.68
CA PHE A 307 14.90 -2.90 3.11
C PHE A 307 14.45 -1.54 2.59
N TRP A 308 14.01 -1.49 1.34
CA TRP A 308 13.44 -0.29 0.75
C TRP A 308 12.04 -0.53 0.20
N CYS A 309 11.06 0.04 0.87
CA CYS A 309 9.70 0.20 0.37
C CYS A 309 9.55 1.61 -0.22
N THR A 310 9.16 1.71 -1.49
CA THR A 310 9.06 3.00 -2.20
C THR A 310 7.71 3.70 -2.01
N ALA A 311 6.83 3.14 -1.19
CA ALA A 311 5.54 3.75 -0.88
C ALA A 311 5.70 5.04 -0.05
N ASP A 312 4.67 5.87 -0.07
CA ASP A 312 4.56 7.00 0.85
C ASP A 312 3.92 6.55 2.18
N ILE A 313 4.38 7.11 3.29
CA ILE A 313 3.82 6.83 4.62
C ILE A 313 2.35 7.29 4.74
N GLY A 314 1.90 8.22 3.91
CA GLY A 314 0.49 8.61 3.81
C GLY A 314 -0.46 7.47 3.40
N TRP A 315 0.08 6.30 3.02
CA TRP A 315 -0.65 5.07 2.69
C TRP A 315 -0.33 3.96 3.67
N VAL A 316 -1.20 2.95 3.76
CA VAL A 316 -1.00 1.82 4.67
C VAL A 316 0.30 1.07 4.38
N THR A 317 0.73 1.00 3.13
CA THR A 317 2.01 0.35 2.76
C THR A 317 3.19 1.01 3.46
N GLY A 318 3.21 2.33 3.56
CA GLY A 318 4.25 3.05 4.29
C GLY A 318 4.15 2.84 5.81
N HIS A 319 2.95 2.82 6.38
CA HIS A 319 2.76 2.48 7.80
C HIS A 319 3.32 1.10 8.11
N SER A 320 2.88 0.09 7.36
CA SER A 320 3.18 -1.32 7.65
C SER A 320 4.60 -1.72 7.26
N TYR A 321 5.14 -1.19 6.15
CA TYR A 321 6.40 -1.68 5.56
C TYR A 321 7.48 -0.60 5.36
N ILE A 322 7.32 0.60 5.94
CA ILE A 322 8.44 1.53 6.17
C ILE A 322 8.69 1.69 7.67
N VAL A 323 7.62 1.83 8.46
CA VAL A 323 7.72 2.14 9.89
C VAL A 323 7.54 0.91 10.76
N TYR A 324 6.31 0.40 10.92
CA TYR A 324 6.00 -0.56 11.99
C TYR A 324 6.62 -1.95 11.78
N GLY A 325 6.43 -2.59 10.63
CA GLY A 325 6.96 -3.92 10.35
C GLY A 325 8.49 -3.98 10.39
N PRO A 326 9.19 -3.16 9.58
CA PRO A 326 10.65 -3.14 9.56
C PRO A 326 11.27 -2.82 10.91
N LEU A 327 10.84 -1.73 11.57
CA LEU A 327 11.43 -1.31 12.85
C LEU A 327 11.12 -2.30 13.96
N CYS A 328 9.92 -2.89 13.99
CA CYS A 328 9.59 -3.95 14.94
C CYS A 328 10.52 -5.16 14.79
N ASN A 329 10.95 -5.49 13.58
CA ASN A 329 11.89 -6.58 13.31
C ASN A 329 13.37 -6.19 13.49
N GLY A 330 13.69 -4.95 13.82
CA GLY A 330 15.06 -4.48 13.94
C GLY A 330 15.80 -4.36 12.60
N ALA A 331 15.04 -4.19 11.51
CA ALA A 331 15.56 -4.00 10.15
C ALA A 331 16.13 -2.60 9.94
N THR A 332 16.95 -2.45 8.90
CA THR A 332 17.31 -1.13 8.35
C THR A 332 16.29 -0.78 7.27
N SER A 333 15.47 0.26 7.50
CA SER A 333 14.48 0.76 6.56
C SER A 333 15.00 1.99 5.83
N LEU A 334 14.95 1.98 4.50
CA LEU A 334 15.31 3.14 3.68
C LEU A 334 14.06 3.93 3.33
N MET A 335 14.14 5.25 3.44
CA MET A 335 13.10 6.22 3.09
C MET A 335 13.65 7.18 2.03
N TYR A 336 12.85 7.49 1.02
CA TYR A 336 13.18 8.47 -0.01
C TYR A 336 12.11 9.56 -0.10
N GLU A 337 12.52 10.82 -0.03
CA GLU A 337 11.68 11.97 -0.35
C GLU A 337 11.98 12.42 -1.76
N GLY A 338 11.08 12.22 -2.70
CA GLY A 338 11.24 12.66 -4.07
C GLY A 338 10.47 11.84 -5.09
N ALA A 339 10.68 12.18 -6.36
CA ALA A 339 10.13 11.46 -7.50
C ALA A 339 11.13 10.43 -8.05
N PRO A 340 10.66 9.30 -8.62
CA PRO A 340 11.54 8.25 -9.13
C PRO A 340 12.38 8.65 -10.34
N ASN A 341 11.99 9.74 -11.01
CA ASN A 341 12.61 10.25 -12.25
C ASN A 341 13.22 11.65 -12.08
N HIS A 342 13.60 12.03 -10.87
CA HIS A 342 14.25 13.32 -10.63
C HIS A 342 15.58 13.14 -9.89
N PRO A 343 16.69 13.73 -10.37
CA PRO A 343 16.82 14.59 -11.57
C PRO A 343 16.83 13.81 -12.88
N ARG A 344 16.92 12.47 -12.87
CA ARG A 344 16.92 11.58 -14.04
C ARG A 344 16.17 10.28 -13.72
N GLU A 345 15.87 9.52 -14.77
CA GLU A 345 15.12 8.25 -14.70
C GLU A 345 15.89 7.10 -14.02
N ASP A 346 17.16 7.28 -13.72
CA ASP A 346 18.00 6.30 -13.00
C ASP A 346 18.01 6.49 -11.48
N ARG A 347 17.27 7.45 -10.94
CA ARG A 347 17.33 7.83 -9.53
C ARG A 347 17.14 6.67 -8.55
N PHE A 348 16.21 5.76 -8.83
CA PHE A 348 15.99 4.59 -7.96
C PHE A 348 17.17 3.62 -8.02
N TRP A 349 17.76 3.43 -9.17
CA TRP A 349 18.91 2.55 -9.35
C TRP A 349 20.17 3.11 -8.69
N GLU A 350 20.35 4.42 -8.73
CA GLU A 350 21.39 5.13 -7.99
C GLU A 350 21.26 4.90 -6.49
N ILE A 351 20.05 5.03 -5.92
CA ILE A 351 19.77 4.80 -4.50
C ILE A 351 20.04 3.35 -4.11
N ILE A 352 19.60 2.38 -4.92
CA ILE A 352 19.87 0.95 -4.69
C ILE A 352 21.38 0.68 -4.64
N ALA A 353 22.13 1.18 -5.61
CA ALA A 353 23.57 1.02 -5.67
C ALA A 353 24.28 1.71 -4.49
N LYS A 354 23.90 2.96 -4.18
CA LYS A 354 24.46 3.77 -3.10
C LYS A 354 24.33 3.12 -1.73
N TYR A 355 23.14 2.62 -1.40
CA TYR A 355 22.85 2.06 -0.07
C TYR A 355 22.90 0.55 -0.03
N ARG A 356 23.28 -0.11 -1.12
CA ARG A 356 23.37 -1.57 -1.22
C ARG A 356 22.07 -2.26 -0.78
N VAL A 357 20.94 -1.76 -1.30
CA VAL A 357 19.60 -2.29 -0.98
C VAL A 357 19.53 -3.79 -1.31
N ASN A 358 19.01 -4.58 -0.39
CA ASN A 358 18.86 -6.04 -0.53
C ASN A 358 17.43 -6.44 -0.89
N LEU A 359 16.45 -5.74 -0.32
CA LEU A 359 15.03 -6.03 -0.47
C LEU A 359 14.35 -4.78 -1.05
N PHE A 360 13.78 -4.90 -2.25
CA PHE A 360 13.19 -3.79 -2.96
C PHE A 360 11.70 -4.04 -3.20
N TYR A 361 10.84 -3.20 -2.61
CA TYR A 361 9.38 -3.34 -2.61
C TYR A 361 8.74 -2.11 -3.23
N THR A 362 8.11 -2.26 -4.41
CA THR A 362 7.58 -1.13 -5.19
C THR A 362 6.25 -1.47 -5.85
N ALA A 363 5.62 -0.47 -6.48
CA ALA A 363 4.34 -0.66 -7.16
C ALA A 363 4.52 -1.05 -8.65
N PRO A 364 3.62 -1.87 -9.22
CA PRO A 364 3.61 -2.18 -10.65
C PRO A 364 3.58 -0.94 -11.55
N THR A 365 2.91 0.12 -11.15
CA THR A 365 2.95 1.41 -11.85
C THR A 365 4.38 1.98 -11.98
N ALA A 366 5.21 1.86 -10.95
CA ALA A 366 6.61 2.28 -11.02
C ALA A 366 7.39 1.38 -11.99
N ILE A 367 7.15 0.07 -11.97
CA ILE A 367 7.79 -0.89 -12.88
C ILE A 367 7.45 -0.57 -14.33
N ARG A 368 6.16 -0.31 -14.65
CA ARG A 368 5.76 0.11 -16.01
C ARG A 368 6.42 1.43 -16.44
N ALA A 369 6.59 2.37 -15.53
CA ALA A 369 7.33 3.59 -15.80
C ALA A 369 8.81 3.31 -16.12
N PHE A 370 9.46 2.40 -15.38
CA PHE A 370 10.85 1.99 -15.64
C PHE A 370 10.99 1.33 -17.01
N ILE A 371 10.05 0.46 -17.41
CA ILE A 371 10.00 -0.13 -18.76
C ILE A 371 9.91 0.96 -19.81
N LYS A 372 9.00 1.93 -19.62
CA LYS A 372 8.82 3.07 -20.56
C LYS A 372 10.08 3.92 -20.69
N TRP A 373 10.83 4.13 -19.61
CA TRP A 373 12.06 4.94 -19.64
C TRP A 373 13.24 4.20 -20.29
N GLY A 374 13.24 2.87 -20.24
CA GLY A 374 14.19 2.02 -20.96
C GLY A 374 15.21 1.30 -20.10
N ASP A 375 15.64 0.16 -20.60
CA ASP A 375 16.48 -0.83 -19.90
C ASP A 375 17.91 -0.34 -19.65
N HIS A 376 18.35 0.67 -20.41
CA HIS A 376 19.69 1.24 -20.26
C HIS A 376 19.89 1.95 -18.91
N TRP A 377 18.82 2.44 -18.28
CA TRP A 377 18.93 3.10 -16.97
C TRP A 377 19.36 2.16 -15.85
N PRO A 378 18.67 1.05 -15.58
CA PRO A 378 19.14 0.12 -14.55
C PRO A 378 20.47 -0.54 -14.90
N ALA A 379 20.81 -0.69 -16.20
CA ALA A 379 22.05 -1.30 -16.63
C ALA A 379 23.32 -0.47 -16.30
N GLN A 380 23.18 0.82 -16.00
CA GLN A 380 24.28 1.71 -15.61
C GLN A 380 24.68 1.60 -14.13
N HIS A 381 23.91 0.87 -13.32
CA HIS A 381 24.11 0.81 -11.86
C HIS A 381 24.39 -0.61 -11.38
N ASP A 382 25.14 -0.73 -10.28
CA ASP A 382 25.38 -2.00 -9.60
C ASP A 382 24.18 -2.38 -8.72
N LEU A 383 23.33 -3.26 -9.23
CA LEU A 383 22.16 -3.80 -8.52
C LEU A 383 22.45 -5.16 -7.86
N SER A 384 23.72 -5.61 -7.80
CA SER A 384 24.10 -6.94 -7.30
C SER A 384 23.81 -7.19 -5.82
N SER A 385 23.50 -6.14 -5.06
CA SER A 385 23.06 -6.25 -3.67
C SER A 385 21.62 -6.76 -3.52
N LEU A 386 20.78 -6.61 -4.55
CA LEU A 386 19.41 -7.09 -4.52
C LEU A 386 19.39 -8.62 -4.42
N ARG A 387 18.59 -9.12 -3.48
CA ARG A 387 18.35 -10.55 -3.29
C ARG A 387 16.88 -10.93 -3.36
N LEU A 388 15.96 -9.96 -3.20
CA LEU A 388 14.51 -10.17 -3.30
C LEU A 388 13.83 -8.91 -3.81
N LEU A 389 12.85 -9.09 -4.67
CA LEU A 389 11.99 -8.05 -5.22
C LEU A 389 10.55 -8.27 -4.75
N GLY A 390 9.80 -7.19 -4.61
CA GLY A 390 8.39 -7.29 -4.25
C GLY A 390 7.52 -6.27 -4.98
N THR A 391 6.23 -6.59 -5.13
CA THR A 391 5.22 -5.73 -5.74
C THR A 391 4.00 -5.55 -4.85
N VAL A 392 3.38 -4.36 -4.92
CA VAL A 392 2.29 -3.96 -4.04
C VAL A 392 1.37 -2.91 -4.66
N GLY A 393 0.12 -2.93 -4.22
CA GLY A 393 -0.85 -1.84 -4.43
C GLY A 393 -1.81 -2.05 -5.59
N GLU A 394 -1.44 -2.84 -6.56
CA GLU A 394 -2.28 -3.26 -7.68
C GLU A 394 -1.77 -4.59 -8.26
N PRO A 395 -2.60 -5.36 -8.99
CA PRO A 395 -2.11 -6.54 -9.70
C PRO A 395 -1.03 -6.17 -10.73
N ILE A 396 0.00 -7.00 -10.84
CA ILE A 396 1.06 -6.82 -11.85
C ILE A 396 0.74 -7.62 -13.11
N ASN A 397 0.91 -7.00 -14.27
CA ASN A 397 0.82 -7.70 -15.55
C ASN A 397 1.95 -8.72 -15.70
N PRO A 398 1.73 -9.90 -16.29
CA PRO A 398 2.76 -10.92 -16.46
C PRO A 398 4.05 -10.39 -17.13
N GLU A 399 3.95 -9.58 -18.18
CA GLU A 399 5.13 -9.03 -18.87
C GLU A 399 5.91 -8.01 -18.03
N ALA A 400 5.24 -7.19 -17.25
CA ALA A 400 5.90 -6.30 -16.30
C ALA A 400 6.63 -7.11 -15.21
N TRP A 401 6.05 -8.22 -14.76
CA TRP A 401 6.68 -9.15 -13.82
C TRP A 401 7.94 -9.79 -14.44
N ILE A 402 7.86 -10.27 -15.69
CA ILE A 402 8.99 -10.86 -16.42
C ILE A 402 10.12 -9.83 -16.59
N TRP A 403 9.79 -8.62 -17.03
CA TRP A 403 10.78 -7.55 -17.13
C TRP A 403 11.48 -7.27 -15.81
N TYR A 404 10.71 -7.19 -14.73
CA TYR A 404 11.23 -6.95 -13.38
C TYR A 404 12.16 -8.07 -12.92
N HIS A 405 11.79 -9.32 -13.19
CA HIS A 405 12.60 -10.50 -12.92
C HIS A 405 13.92 -10.50 -13.71
N GLN A 406 13.87 -10.23 -15.02
CA GLN A 406 15.03 -10.29 -15.91
C GLN A 406 15.97 -9.10 -15.75
N HIS A 407 15.42 -7.87 -15.81
CA HIS A 407 16.25 -6.66 -15.87
C HIS A 407 16.71 -6.18 -14.49
N ILE A 408 15.90 -6.31 -13.47
CA ILE A 408 16.22 -5.86 -12.11
C ILE A 408 16.71 -7.03 -11.25
N GLY A 409 15.97 -8.12 -11.25
CA GLY A 409 16.30 -9.32 -10.47
C GLY A 409 17.42 -10.17 -11.04
N LYS A 410 17.82 -9.92 -12.31
CA LYS A 410 18.85 -10.69 -13.03
C LYS A 410 18.61 -12.19 -12.98
N GLU A 411 17.33 -12.59 -13.02
CA GLU A 411 16.84 -13.99 -12.93
C GLU A 411 17.28 -14.74 -11.66
N LYS A 412 17.79 -14.00 -10.65
CA LYS A 412 18.29 -14.56 -9.38
C LYS A 412 17.42 -14.18 -8.18
N CYS A 413 16.73 -13.05 -8.24
CA CYS A 413 15.89 -12.58 -7.16
C CYS A 413 14.49 -13.19 -7.31
N PRO A 414 13.97 -13.92 -6.30
CA PRO A 414 12.55 -14.22 -6.26
C PRO A 414 11.74 -12.93 -6.19
N ILE A 415 10.53 -12.96 -6.76
CA ILE A 415 9.57 -11.85 -6.67
C ILE A 415 8.42 -12.27 -5.76
N VAL A 416 8.12 -11.44 -4.78
CA VAL A 416 6.92 -11.56 -3.94
C VAL A 416 5.88 -10.55 -4.42
N ASP A 417 4.87 -11.05 -5.12
CA ASP A 417 3.69 -10.26 -5.50
C ASP A 417 2.66 -10.36 -4.38
N THR A 418 2.28 -9.22 -3.80
CA THR A 418 1.51 -9.19 -2.56
C THR A 418 0.13 -8.59 -2.77
N TRP A 419 -0.90 -9.28 -2.25
CA TRP A 419 -2.23 -8.72 -2.13
C TRP A 419 -2.61 -8.48 -0.67
N TRP A 420 -3.09 -7.30 -0.40
CA TRP A 420 -3.62 -6.85 0.88
C TRP A 420 -4.24 -5.45 0.75
N GLN A 421 -4.86 -4.97 1.80
CA GLN A 421 -5.63 -3.73 1.81
C GLN A 421 -5.29 -2.88 3.04
N THR A 422 -5.71 -1.61 3.05
CA THR A 422 -5.67 -0.77 4.26
C THR A 422 -6.41 -1.45 5.41
N GLU A 423 -7.53 -2.05 5.10
CA GLU A 423 -8.42 -2.78 6.00
C GLU A 423 -7.77 -4.04 6.58
N THR A 424 -6.94 -4.72 5.81
CA THR A 424 -6.25 -5.93 6.32
C THR A 424 -5.03 -5.62 7.18
N GLY A 425 -4.48 -4.41 7.04
CA GLY A 425 -3.34 -3.91 7.82
C GLY A 425 -2.00 -4.54 7.47
N ALA A 426 -1.98 -5.77 6.95
CA ALA A 426 -0.79 -6.52 6.57
C ALA A 426 -1.07 -7.42 5.35
N ILE A 427 -0.01 -7.98 4.75
CA ILE A 427 -0.07 -8.89 3.59
C ILE A 427 -0.89 -10.12 3.92
N MET A 428 -1.79 -10.51 3.01
CA MET A 428 -2.69 -11.65 3.13
C MET A 428 -2.33 -12.79 2.15
N LEU A 429 -2.06 -12.44 0.89
CA LEU A 429 -1.67 -13.38 -0.16
C LEU A 429 -0.29 -12.99 -0.68
N SER A 430 0.62 -13.94 -0.78
CA SER A 430 1.97 -13.73 -1.31
C SER A 430 2.71 -15.06 -1.46
N PRO A 431 3.61 -15.23 -2.43
CA PRO A 431 4.57 -16.33 -2.38
C PRO A 431 5.49 -16.17 -1.16
N LEU A 432 5.92 -17.29 -0.59
CA LEU A 432 7.07 -17.32 0.30
C LEU A 432 8.31 -17.61 -0.55
N PRO A 433 9.31 -16.71 -0.56
CA PRO A 433 10.32 -16.66 -1.62
C PRO A 433 11.26 -17.87 -1.67
N GLY A 434 11.35 -18.64 -0.58
CA GLY A 434 12.14 -19.87 -0.52
C GLY A 434 11.35 -21.16 -0.78
N ALA A 435 10.02 -21.07 -0.85
CA ALA A 435 9.14 -22.25 -0.84
C ALA A 435 8.19 -22.31 -2.04
N THR A 436 7.66 -21.18 -2.50
CA THR A 436 6.54 -21.14 -3.45
C THR A 436 7.04 -20.85 -4.86
N PRO A 437 6.87 -21.77 -5.84
CA PRO A 437 7.03 -21.42 -7.25
C PRO A 437 6.10 -20.28 -7.62
N THR A 438 6.56 -19.31 -8.39
CA THR A 438 5.77 -18.14 -8.78
C THR A 438 5.25 -18.27 -10.21
N LYS A 439 4.06 -17.75 -10.45
CA LYS A 439 3.48 -17.55 -11.78
C LYS A 439 3.32 -16.04 -12.00
N PRO A 440 3.83 -15.46 -13.09
CA PRO A 440 3.72 -14.03 -13.35
C PRO A 440 2.28 -13.51 -13.28
N GLY A 441 2.04 -12.50 -12.44
CA GLY A 441 0.71 -11.91 -12.23
C GLY A 441 -0.17 -12.60 -11.18
N SER A 442 0.31 -13.68 -10.55
CA SER A 442 -0.38 -14.33 -9.43
C SER A 442 0.21 -13.93 -8.09
N THR A 443 -0.66 -13.59 -7.13
CA THR A 443 -0.28 -13.42 -5.72
C THR A 443 -0.04 -14.75 -5.01
N THR A 444 -0.15 -15.84 -5.74
CA THR A 444 0.07 -17.23 -5.32
C THR A 444 -0.84 -17.69 -4.17
N ARG A 445 -0.33 -17.96 -3.00
CA ARG A 445 -1.03 -18.66 -1.92
C ARG A 445 -1.29 -17.76 -0.71
N PRO A 446 -2.29 -18.09 0.12
CA PRO A 446 -2.54 -17.35 1.38
C PRO A 446 -1.36 -17.52 2.35
N LEU A 447 -1.08 -16.48 3.11
CA LEU A 447 -0.14 -16.60 4.23
C LEU A 447 -0.73 -17.48 5.35
N PRO A 448 0.12 -18.18 6.14
CA PRO A 448 -0.37 -18.92 7.29
C PRO A 448 -1.17 -18.02 8.24
N GLY A 449 -2.38 -18.46 8.60
CA GLY A 449 -3.35 -17.68 9.39
C GLY A 449 -4.37 -16.88 8.57
N VAL A 450 -4.34 -17.01 7.24
CA VAL A 450 -5.32 -16.40 6.33
C VAL A 450 -6.13 -17.48 5.62
N ILE A 451 -7.46 -17.36 5.66
CA ILE A 451 -8.38 -18.34 5.05
C ILE A 451 -9.23 -17.63 3.98
N PRO A 452 -8.69 -17.44 2.77
CA PRO A 452 -9.41 -16.83 1.66
C PRO A 452 -10.29 -17.85 0.95
N GLU A 453 -11.36 -17.39 0.34
CA GLU A 453 -12.24 -18.20 -0.49
C GLU A 453 -12.76 -17.37 -1.67
N ILE A 454 -13.00 -18.04 -2.80
CA ILE A 454 -13.67 -17.44 -3.96
C ILE A 454 -15.12 -17.90 -3.98
N VAL A 455 -16.04 -16.95 -3.92
CA VAL A 455 -17.48 -17.25 -3.79
C VAL A 455 -18.32 -16.53 -4.83
N ASP A 456 -19.53 -17.04 -5.05
CA ASP A 456 -20.59 -16.33 -5.78
C ASP A 456 -21.22 -15.20 -4.92
N LYS A 457 -22.26 -14.54 -5.44
CA LYS A 457 -22.97 -13.48 -4.70
C LYS A 457 -23.78 -14.00 -3.51
N GLU A 458 -24.14 -15.26 -3.53
CA GLU A 458 -24.84 -15.95 -2.47
C GLU A 458 -23.88 -16.47 -1.38
N GLY A 459 -22.57 -16.38 -1.60
CA GLY A 459 -21.53 -16.82 -0.66
C GLY A 459 -21.14 -18.30 -0.79
N ASN A 460 -21.57 -18.98 -1.87
CA ASN A 460 -21.20 -20.38 -2.14
C ASN A 460 -19.81 -20.44 -2.79
N PRO A 461 -18.94 -21.39 -2.37
CA PRO A 461 -17.64 -21.58 -2.98
C PRO A 461 -17.73 -21.88 -4.48
N LEU A 462 -16.84 -21.27 -5.26
CA LEU A 462 -16.76 -21.50 -6.70
C LEU A 462 -15.72 -22.58 -7.04
N PRO A 463 -15.93 -23.33 -8.16
CA PRO A 463 -14.96 -24.26 -8.68
C PRO A 463 -13.63 -23.59 -9.06
N VAL A 464 -12.59 -24.41 -9.13
CA VAL A 464 -11.25 -24.04 -9.63
C VAL A 464 -11.36 -23.36 -11.01
N ASN A 465 -10.55 -22.33 -11.23
CA ASN A 465 -10.49 -21.49 -12.42
C ASN A 465 -11.75 -20.64 -12.70
N GLN A 466 -12.73 -20.65 -11.82
CA GLN A 466 -13.88 -19.77 -11.92
C GLN A 466 -13.65 -18.47 -11.12
N GLY A 467 -13.84 -17.34 -11.77
CA GLY A 467 -13.73 -16.02 -11.14
C GLY A 467 -14.96 -15.67 -10.32
N GLY A 468 -14.74 -15.07 -9.17
CA GLY A 468 -15.80 -14.67 -8.24
C GLY A 468 -15.34 -13.59 -7.27
N LEU A 469 -16.02 -13.51 -6.14
CA LEU A 469 -15.75 -12.56 -5.08
C LEU A 469 -14.71 -13.14 -4.12
N LEU A 470 -13.65 -12.40 -3.82
CA LEU A 470 -12.68 -12.79 -2.81
C LEU A 470 -13.21 -12.43 -1.42
N VAL A 471 -13.27 -13.41 -0.53
CA VAL A 471 -13.67 -13.23 0.87
C VAL A 471 -12.65 -13.86 1.81
N ILE A 472 -12.61 -13.41 3.07
CA ILE A 472 -11.81 -14.01 4.13
C ILE A 472 -12.74 -14.55 5.20
N ARG A 473 -12.60 -15.85 5.54
CA ARG A 473 -13.53 -16.57 6.44
C ARG A 473 -13.24 -16.45 7.92
N GLN A 474 -12.02 -16.11 8.30
CA GLN A 474 -11.62 -16.03 9.69
C GLN A 474 -10.97 -14.68 10.00
N PRO A 475 -11.12 -14.14 11.21
CA PRO A 475 -10.44 -12.92 11.61
C PRO A 475 -8.92 -13.17 11.72
N TRP A 476 -8.15 -12.12 11.46
CA TRP A 476 -6.68 -12.11 11.57
C TRP A 476 -6.25 -10.93 12.47
N PRO A 477 -5.07 -10.98 13.10
CA PRO A 477 -4.69 -10.00 14.11
C PRO A 477 -4.68 -8.54 13.63
N SER A 478 -4.20 -8.29 12.41
CA SER A 478 -4.11 -6.95 11.82
C SER A 478 -5.39 -6.49 11.10
N MET A 479 -6.52 -7.19 11.27
CA MET A 479 -7.82 -6.77 10.74
C MET A 479 -8.21 -5.39 11.30
N LEU A 480 -8.78 -4.52 10.46
CA LEU A 480 -9.39 -3.27 10.96
C LEU A 480 -10.41 -3.58 12.05
N ARG A 481 -10.53 -2.68 13.01
CA ARG A 481 -11.50 -2.87 14.09
C ARG A 481 -12.87 -2.29 13.75
N THR A 482 -12.88 -1.17 13.03
CA THR A 482 -14.10 -0.51 12.56
C THR A 482 -13.73 0.61 11.57
N ILE A 483 -14.73 1.28 11.01
CA ILE A 483 -14.59 2.64 10.47
C ILE A 483 -14.78 3.61 11.63
N PHE A 484 -13.83 4.48 11.87
CA PHE A 484 -13.84 5.41 12.98
C PHE A 484 -15.10 6.27 12.98
N GLY A 485 -15.85 6.23 14.09
CA GLY A 485 -17.10 6.97 14.23
C GLY A 485 -18.29 6.43 13.44
N ASP A 486 -18.15 5.31 12.68
CA ASP A 486 -19.21 4.82 11.79
C ASP A 486 -19.20 3.27 11.70
N ASP A 487 -19.57 2.63 12.80
CA ASP A 487 -19.63 1.16 12.90
C ASP A 487 -20.67 0.54 11.96
N GLU A 488 -21.77 1.26 11.71
CA GLU A 488 -22.79 0.78 10.77
C GLU A 488 -22.25 0.67 9.35
N ARG A 489 -21.47 1.67 8.89
CA ARG A 489 -20.79 1.63 7.60
C ARG A 489 -19.77 0.49 7.53
N TYR A 490 -19.06 0.18 8.63
CA TYR A 490 -18.18 -0.98 8.72
C TYR A 490 -18.93 -2.28 8.47
N ARG A 491 -20.09 -2.50 9.13
CA ARG A 491 -20.92 -3.67 8.95
C ARG A 491 -21.43 -3.77 7.52
N GLN A 492 -22.02 -2.68 6.99
CA GLN A 492 -22.59 -2.64 5.66
C GLN A 492 -21.56 -2.90 4.56
N GLN A 493 -20.36 -2.31 4.64
CA GLN A 493 -19.39 -2.43 3.56
C GLN A 493 -18.66 -3.77 3.53
N TYR A 494 -18.39 -4.37 4.70
CA TYR A 494 -17.47 -5.51 4.77
C TYR A 494 -18.13 -6.82 5.22
N TRP A 495 -19.33 -6.80 5.81
CA TRP A 495 -19.91 -7.97 6.45
C TRP A 495 -21.35 -8.28 6.06
N SER A 496 -22.06 -7.35 5.44
CA SER A 496 -23.43 -7.57 5.00
C SER A 496 -23.54 -8.15 3.58
N GLN A 497 -22.46 -8.08 2.79
CA GLN A 497 -22.48 -8.48 1.38
C GLN A 497 -22.47 -10.02 1.23
N ILE A 498 -21.64 -10.69 2.04
CA ILE A 498 -21.50 -12.15 2.05
C ILE A 498 -21.63 -12.63 3.49
N PRO A 499 -22.55 -13.54 3.82
CA PRO A 499 -22.72 -14.04 5.17
C PRO A 499 -21.45 -14.70 5.70
N HIS A 500 -21.12 -14.44 6.95
CA HIS A 500 -20.00 -15.04 7.70
C HIS A 500 -18.64 -14.92 7.02
N ALA A 501 -18.41 -13.80 6.32
CA ALA A 501 -17.13 -13.56 5.67
C ALA A 501 -16.83 -12.06 5.55
N TYR A 502 -15.55 -11.71 5.70
CA TYR A 502 -15.07 -10.39 5.33
C TYR A 502 -15.07 -10.24 3.81
N PHE A 503 -15.85 -9.31 3.30
CA PHE A 503 -15.94 -8.98 1.88
C PHE A 503 -14.83 -8.00 1.48
N THR A 504 -13.91 -8.44 0.64
CA THR A 504 -12.76 -7.62 0.22
C THR A 504 -13.09 -6.56 -0.83
N ALA A 505 -14.23 -6.71 -1.51
CA ALA A 505 -14.62 -5.98 -2.72
C ALA A 505 -13.63 -6.14 -3.89
N ASP A 506 -12.79 -7.17 -3.86
CA ASP A 506 -11.94 -7.58 -4.98
C ASP A 506 -12.48 -8.86 -5.63
N GLY A 507 -12.37 -8.92 -6.95
CA GLY A 507 -12.61 -10.14 -7.72
C GLY A 507 -11.34 -10.97 -7.81
N ALA A 508 -11.48 -12.29 -7.74
CA ALA A 508 -10.35 -13.20 -7.89
C ALA A 508 -10.79 -14.56 -8.43
N ARG A 509 -9.81 -15.37 -8.88
CA ARG A 509 -9.97 -16.81 -9.14
C ARG A 509 -8.85 -17.59 -8.46
N CYS A 510 -9.09 -18.88 -8.22
CA CYS A 510 -8.08 -19.81 -7.73
C CYS A 510 -7.83 -20.87 -8.81
N ASP A 511 -6.56 -21.14 -9.17
CA ASP A 511 -6.22 -22.17 -10.16
C ASP A 511 -6.02 -23.58 -9.55
N GLU A 512 -5.69 -24.56 -10.39
CA GLU A 512 -5.53 -25.97 -9.97
C GLU A 512 -4.39 -26.16 -8.96
N ASP A 513 -3.39 -25.27 -8.95
CA ASP A 513 -2.27 -25.31 -8.00
C ASP A 513 -2.60 -24.61 -6.69
N GLY A 514 -3.84 -24.08 -6.55
CA GLY A 514 -4.29 -23.31 -5.39
C GLY A 514 -3.75 -21.89 -5.36
N TYR A 515 -3.42 -21.32 -6.52
CA TYR A 515 -2.89 -19.97 -6.65
C TYR A 515 -4.01 -18.96 -6.92
N PHE A 516 -3.98 -17.86 -6.19
CA PHE A 516 -4.93 -16.76 -6.29
C PHE A 516 -4.47 -15.74 -7.32
N TRP A 517 -5.40 -15.39 -8.20
CA TRP A 517 -5.24 -14.39 -9.26
C TRP A 517 -6.22 -13.26 -8.98
N ILE A 518 -5.70 -12.10 -8.64
CA ILE A 518 -6.54 -10.92 -8.37
C ILE A 518 -6.94 -10.30 -9.70
N MET A 519 -8.25 -10.17 -9.90
CA MET A 519 -8.86 -9.70 -11.14
C MET A 519 -9.27 -8.21 -11.11
N GLY A 520 -8.91 -7.53 -10.01
CA GLY A 520 -9.26 -6.12 -9.77
C GLY A 520 -10.48 -5.93 -8.88
N ARG A 521 -10.90 -4.68 -8.75
CA ARG A 521 -12.09 -4.32 -7.94
C ARG A 521 -13.35 -4.83 -8.59
N VAL A 522 -14.30 -5.29 -7.77
CA VAL A 522 -15.62 -5.72 -8.27
C VAL A 522 -16.35 -4.59 -9.00
N ASP A 523 -16.11 -3.33 -8.59
CA ASP A 523 -16.65 -2.12 -9.21
C ASP A 523 -16.04 -1.79 -10.59
N ASP A 524 -14.88 -2.38 -10.92
CA ASP A 524 -14.17 -2.17 -12.19
C ASP A 524 -14.41 -3.30 -13.21
N VAL A 525 -15.24 -4.29 -12.89
CA VAL A 525 -15.65 -5.35 -13.82
C VAL A 525 -16.66 -4.79 -14.82
N ILE A 526 -16.43 -5.08 -16.12
CA ILE A 526 -17.29 -4.63 -17.22
C ILE A 526 -18.31 -5.72 -17.56
N ASN A 527 -19.56 -5.34 -17.78
CA ASN A 527 -20.62 -6.28 -18.21
C ASN A 527 -20.85 -6.20 -19.72
N VAL A 528 -20.11 -7.00 -20.49
CA VAL A 528 -20.18 -7.04 -21.95
C VAL A 528 -21.09 -8.17 -22.39
N SER A 529 -22.25 -7.86 -23.00
CA SER A 529 -23.20 -8.85 -23.53
C SER A 529 -23.61 -9.93 -22.50
N GLY A 530 -23.77 -9.55 -21.23
CA GLY A 530 -24.10 -10.46 -20.13
C GLY A 530 -22.92 -11.22 -19.51
N HIS A 531 -21.70 -10.99 -19.99
CA HIS A 531 -20.47 -11.54 -19.40
C HIS A 531 -19.75 -10.50 -18.57
N ARG A 532 -19.35 -10.86 -17.36
CA ARG A 532 -18.56 -10.00 -16.47
C ARG A 532 -17.07 -10.19 -16.76
N LEU A 533 -16.47 -9.23 -17.44
CA LEU A 533 -15.09 -9.26 -17.89
C LEU A 533 -14.21 -8.40 -16.98
N SER A 534 -13.05 -8.94 -16.58
CA SER A 534 -12.05 -8.19 -15.83
C SER A 534 -11.36 -7.16 -16.71
N THR A 535 -11.35 -5.89 -16.29
CA THR A 535 -10.57 -4.84 -16.96
C THR A 535 -9.07 -5.18 -16.98
N MET A 536 -8.57 -5.82 -15.91
CA MET A 536 -7.17 -6.21 -15.78
C MET A 536 -6.70 -7.21 -16.83
N GLU A 537 -7.57 -8.13 -17.27
CA GLU A 537 -7.20 -9.10 -18.31
C GLU A 537 -7.06 -8.44 -19.68
N VAL A 538 -7.93 -7.47 -19.99
CA VAL A 538 -7.82 -6.66 -21.23
C VAL A 538 -6.60 -5.77 -21.18
N GLU A 539 -6.32 -5.13 -20.03
CA GLU A 539 -5.11 -4.34 -19.81
C GLU A 539 -3.85 -5.19 -19.99
N SER A 540 -3.84 -6.41 -19.43
CA SER A 540 -2.71 -7.34 -19.57
C SER A 540 -2.49 -7.74 -21.02
N ALA A 541 -3.54 -8.04 -21.78
CA ALA A 541 -3.42 -8.37 -23.19
C ALA A 541 -2.89 -7.18 -24.01
N LEU A 542 -3.31 -5.95 -23.71
CA LEU A 542 -2.76 -4.75 -24.36
C LEU A 542 -1.28 -4.55 -24.05
N VAL A 543 -0.88 -4.68 -22.78
CA VAL A 543 0.53 -4.52 -22.34
C VAL A 543 1.43 -5.63 -22.86
N HIS A 544 0.89 -6.80 -23.23
CA HIS A 544 1.66 -7.87 -23.89
C HIS A 544 2.15 -7.47 -25.29
N HIS A 545 1.57 -6.46 -25.90
CA HIS A 545 2.02 -5.94 -27.20
C HIS A 545 3.21 -5.00 -27.03
N ASP A 546 4.30 -5.24 -27.78
CA ASP A 546 5.62 -4.54 -27.66
C ASP A 546 5.56 -3.03 -27.87
N LYS A 547 4.51 -2.52 -28.51
CA LYS A 547 4.31 -1.08 -28.70
C LYS A 547 3.60 -0.40 -27.53
N VAL A 548 3.08 -1.16 -26.54
CA VAL A 548 2.26 -0.65 -25.43
C VAL A 548 3.09 -0.60 -24.14
N ALA A 549 3.20 0.57 -23.55
CA ALA A 549 3.86 0.76 -22.25
C ALA A 549 2.90 0.60 -21.08
N GLU A 550 1.67 1.12 -21.22
CA GLU A 550 0.65 1.07 -20.17
C GLU A 550 -0.74 1.13 -20.79
N ALA A 551 -1.70 0.46 -20.14
CA ALA A 551 -3.10 0.50 -20.55
C ALA A 551 -4.02 0.66 -19.34
N ALA A 552 -5.15 1.32 -19.52
CA ALA A 552 -6.26 1.34 -18.59
C ALA A 552 -7.55 1.08 -19.35
N VAL A 553 -8.40 0.23 -18.78
CA VAL A 553 -9.65 -0.21 -19.40
C VAL A 553 -10.82 0.14 -18.50
N VAL A 554 -11.88 0.64 -19.11
CA VAL A 554 -13.13 0.98 -18.42
C VAL A 554 -14.35 0.57 -19.26
N GLY A 555 -15.46 0.30 -18.59
CA GLY A 555 -16.74 0.15 -19.24
C GLY A 555 -17.31 1.53 -19.64
N ARG A 556 -17.96 1.60 -20.79
CA ARG A 556 -18.82 2.72 -21.19
C ARG A 556 -20.22 2.19 -21.54
N PRO A 557 -21.28 2.94 -21.30
CA PRO A 557 -22.61 2.52 -21.69
C PRO A 557 -22.70 2.19 -23.20
N ASP A 558 -23.31 1.05 -23.53
CA ASP A 558 -23.56 0.59 -24.91
C ASP A 558 -24.99 0.05 -25.02
N GLU A 559 -25.75 0.52 -26.01
CA GLU A 559 -27.19 0.18 -26.17
C GLU A 559 -27.42 -1.29 -26.49
N ILE A 560 -26.46 -1.98 -27.10
CA ILE A 560 -26.58 -3.37 -27.54
C ILE A 560 -25.91 -4.33 -26.56
N LYS A 561 -24.70 -3.99 -26.08
CA LYS A 561 -23.88 -4.86 -25.24
C LYS A 561 -24.10 -4.66 -23.75
N GLY A 562 -24.82 -3.62 -23.35
CA GLY A 562 -24.93 -3.12 -21.97
C GLY A 562 -23.75 -2.21 -21.65
N GLU A 563 -22.53 -2.75 -21.70
CA GLU A 563 -21.29 -1.97 -21.62
C GLU A 563 -20.35 -2.33 -22.77
N GLY A 564 -19.72 -1.31 -23.36
CA GLY A 564 -18.63 -1.44 -24.32
C GLY A 564 -17.27 -1.27 -23.62
N ILE A 565 -16.22 -1.81 -24.22
CA ILE A 565 -14.85 -1.78 -23.71
C ILE A 565 -14.13 -0.57 -24.27
N ALA A 566 -13.82 0.41 -23.42
CA ALA A 566 -13.03 1.58 -23.76
C ALA A 566 -11.64 1.48 -23.15
N CYS A 567 -10.59 1.59 -23.99
CA CYS A 567 -9.21 1.47 -23.57
C CYS A 567 -8.48 2.81 -23.73
N PHE A 568 -7.61 3.11 -22.78
CA PHE A 568 -6.67 4.24 -22.82
C PHE A 568 -5.26 3.67 -22.79
N VAL A 569 -4.47 3.95 -23.82
CA VAL A 569 -3.18 3.30 -24.05
C VAL A 569 -2.05 4.33 -24.13
N THR A 570 -0.99 4.10 -23.37
CA THR A 570 0.26 4.83 -23.47
C THR A 570 1.26 3.98 -24.26
N LEU A 571 1.81 4.53 -25.33
CA LEU A 571 2.76 3.82 -26.19
C LEU A 571 4.19 3.90 -25.64
N VAL A 572 5.01 2.92 -26.03
CA VAL A 572 6.46 2.95 -25.83
C VAL A 572 7.08 4.14 -26.58
N GLY A 573 8.16 4.72 -26.03
CA GLY A 573 8.79 5.88 -26.61
C GLY A 573 9.21 5.68 -28.08
N GLY A 574 8.91 6.67 -28.95
CA GLY A 574 9.22 6.62 -30.37
C GLY A 574 8.15 6.01 -31.27
N ILE A 575 7.07 5.45 -30.68
CA ILE A 575 5.91 4.94 -31.43
C ILE A 575 4.88 6.07 -31.61
N THR A 576 4.39 6.23 -32.85
CA THR A 576 3.37 7.24 -33.18
C THR A 576 1.99 6.60 -33.24
N PRO A 577 0.97 7.21 -32.60
CA PRO A 577 -0.42 6.77 -32.72
C PRO A 577 -0.89 6.77 -34.18
N SER A 578 -1.64 5.72 -34.58
CA SER A 578 -2.30 5.69 -35.88
C SER A 578 -3.56 4.81 -35.82
N PRO A 579 -4.53 4.98 -36.76
CA PRO A 579 -5.71 4.12 -36.87
C PRO A 579 -5.35 2.64 -37.11
N GLU A 580 -4.28 2.38 -37.86
CA GLU A 580 -3.80 1.03 -38.14
C GLU A 580 -3.29 0.36 -36.85
N LEU A 581 -2.59 1.11 -35.99
CA LEU A 581 -2.12 0.62 -34.69
C LEU A 581 -3.32 0.35 -33.75
N GLU A 582 -4.33 1.20 -33.76
CA GLU A 582 -5.56 0.95 -32.99
C GLU A 582 -6.20 -0.38 -33.40
N GLN A 583 -6.37 -0.61 -34.70
CA GLN A 583 -6.91 -1.86 -35.24
C GLN A 583 -6.03 -3.07 -34.88
N GLU A 584 -4.70 -2.94 -35.01
CA GLU A 584 -3.71 -3.96 -34.66
C GLU A 584 -3.85 -4.37 -33.19
N LEU A 585 -4.00 -3.41 -32.27
CA LEU A 585 -4.16 -3.65 -30.84
C LEU A 585 -5.54 -4.29 -30.52
N CYS A 586 -6.61 -3.85 -31.14
CA CYS A 586 -7.94 -4.48 -31.00
C CYS A 586 -7.90 -5.96 -31.43
N ASP A 587 -7.25 -6.25 -32.56
CA ASP A 587 -7.13 -7.61 -33.08
C ASP A 587 -6.16 -8.46 -32.26
N HIS A 588 -5.13 -7.83 -31.66
CA HIS A 588 -4.23 -8.48 -30.75
C HIS A 588 -4.98 -8.95 -29.49
N VAL A 589 -5.75 -8.07 -28.83
CA VAL A 589 -6.56 -8.45 -27.66
C VAL A 589 -7.54 -9.58 -28.00
N ALA A 590 -8.20 -9.50 -29.15
CA ALA A 590 -9.14 -10.54 -29.59
C ALA A 590 -8.47 -11.91 -29.81
N ARG A 591 -7.21 -11.93 -30.27
CA ARG A 591 -6.42 -13.17 -30.41
C ARG A 591 -5.94 -13.74 -29.07
N GLU A 592 -5.47 -12.86 -28.18
CA GLU A 592 -4.91 -13.26 -26.88
C GLU A 592 -5.99 -13.79 -25.92
N ILE A 593 -7.10 -13.08 -25.78
CA ILE A 593 -8.11 -13.36 -24.75
C ILE A 593 -9.54 -13.51 -25.28
N GLY A 594 -9.71 -13.57 -26.60
CA GLY A 594 -10.99 -13.87 -27.25
C GLY A 594 -11.76 -12.64 -27.72
N THR A 595 -12.64 -12.86 -28.68
CA THR A 595 -13.41 -11.80 -29.36
C THR A 595 -14.36 -11.03 -28.44
N LEU A 596 -14.79 -11.64 -27.33
CA LEU A 596 -15.62 -10.99 -26.32
C LEU A 596 -14.89 -9.79 -25.67
N ALA A 597 -13.59 -9.90 -25.49
CA ALA A 597 -12.74 -8.89 -24.85
C ALA A 597 -12.18 -7.86 -25.86
N ARG A 598 -12.53 -7.97 -27.15
CA ARG A 598 -12.05 -7.03 -28.16
C ARG A 598 -12.49 -5.61 -27.84
N PRO A 599 -11.55 -4.64 -27.70
CA PRO A 599 -11.91 -3.25 -27.43
C PRO A 599 -12.84 -2.65 -28.48
N ASP A 600 -13.82 -1.87 -28.04
CA ASP A 600 -14.70 -1.08 -28.91
C ASP A 600 -14.05 0.24 -29.34
N SER A 601 -13.11 0.75 -28.50
CA SER A 601 -12.32 1.93 -28.81
C SER A 601 -11.01 1.92 -28.04
N ILE A 602 -9.94 2.41 -28.69
CA ILE A 602 -8.68 2.68 -28.05
C ILE A 602 -8.34 4.16 -28.22
N ARG A 603 -8.04 4.84 -27.12
CA ARG A 603 -7.52 6.21 -27.12
C ARG A 603 -6.05 6.19 -26.73
N PHE A 604 -5.21 6.76 -27.55
CA PHE A 604 -3.81 6.93 -27.24
C PHE A 604 -3.63 8.17 -26.35
N ALA A 605 -2.86 8.03 -25.29
CA ALA A 605 -2.60 9.08 -24.32
C ALA A 605 -1.10 9.16 -23.99
N GLU A 606 -0.57 10.35 -23.77
CA GLU A 606 0.82 10.52 -23.31
C GLU A 606 1.02 9.99 -21.90
N ALA A 607 -0.02 10.12 -21.05
CA ALA A 607 -0.06 9.62 -19.68
C ALA A 607 -1.50 9.30 -19.29
N LEU A 608 -1.67 8.37 -18.33
CA LEU A 608 -2.96 8.05 -17.73
C LEU A 608 -3.18 8.89 -16.47
N PRO A 609 -4.45 9.28 -16.14
CA PRO A 609 -4.75 9.99 -14.90
C PRO A 609 -4.51 9.06 -13.71
N LYS A 610 -3.59 9.47 -12.86
CA LYS A 610 -3.17 8.70 -11.69
C LYS A 610 -3.35 9.51 -10.42
N THR A 611 -3.58 8.79 -9.34
CA THR A 611 -3.37 9.36 -8.02
C THR A 611 -1.87 9.64 -7.84
N ARG A 612 -1.52 10.49 -6.90
CA ARG A 612 -0.11 10.76 -6.55
C ARG A 612 0.62 9.53 -6.01
N SER A 613 -0.09 8.47 -5.64
CA SER A 613 0.47 7.16 -5.33
C SER A 613 0.73 6.29 -6.57
N GLY A 614 0.40 6.79 -7.77
CA GLY A 614 0.57 6.08 -9.04
C GLY A 614 -0.62 5.21 -9.45
N LYS A 615 -1.67 5.08 -8.62
CA LYS A 615 -2.84 4.29 -8.95
C LYS A 615 -3.68 4.98 -10.03
N ILE A 616 -4.05 4.25 -11.09
CA ILE A 616 -4.89 4.75 -12.18
C ILE A 616 -6.27 5.11 -11.65
N MET A 617 -6.77 6.28 -11.99
CA MET A 617 -8.08 6.78 -11.60
C MET A 617 -9.15 6.40 -12.64
N ARG A 618 -9.51 5.08 -12.68
CA ARG A 618 -10.47 4.54 -13.67
C ARG A 618 -11.82 5.24 -13.67
N ARG A 619 -12.25 5.75 -12.52
CA ARG A 619 -13.49 6.54 -12.44
C ARG A 619 -13.46 7.74 -13.41
N LEU A 620 -12.36 8.50 -13.41
CA LEU A 620 -12.21 9.65 -14.31
C LEU A 620 -12.16 9.25 -15.78
N LEU A 621 -11.52 8.12 -16.08
CA LEU A 621 -11.48 7.56 -17.43
C LEU A 621 -12.87 7.07 -17.87
N ARG A 622 -13.67 6.52 -16.97
CA ARG A 622 -15.05 6.11 -17.23
C ARG A 622 -15.94 7.31 -17.56
N ASP A 623 -15.83 8.40 -16.78
CA ASP A 623 -16.56 9.65 -17.05
C ASP A 623 -16.19 10.20 -18.45
N ILE A 624 -14.90 10.22 -18.80
CA ILE A 624 -14.40 10.64 -20.12
C ILE A 624 -14.92 9.70 -21.22
N ALA A 625 -14.83 8.39 -21.04
CA ALA A 625 -15.32 7.42 -22.03
C ALA A 625 -16.82 7.50 -22.29
N SER A 626 -17.57 7.94 -21.26
CA SER A 626 -19.03 8.11 -21.32
C SER A 626 -19.47 9.51 -21.78
N GLY A 627 -18.53 10.42 -22.07
CA GLY A 627 -18.84 11.81 -22.46
C GLY A 627 -19.46 12.64 -21.34
N GLN A 628 -19.27 12.24 -20.08
CA GLN A 628 -19.82 12.94 -18.91
C GLN A 628 -18.82 13.93 -18.32
N GLU A 629 -19.34 14.99 -17.70
CA GLU A 629 -18.48 15.85 -16.86
C GLU A 629 -17.94 15.01 -15.69
N THR A 630 -16.63 15.14 -15.42
CA THR A 630 -16.02 14.48 -14.28
C THR A 630 -16.60 15.02 -12.97
N THR A 631 -17.49 14.23 -12.38
CA THR A 631 -18.08 14.51 -11.07
C THR A 631 -17.32 13.73 -9.99
N GLY A 632 -16.99 14.38 -8.88
CA GLY A 632 -16.41 13.74 -7.71
C GLY A 632 -14.99 14.17 -7.37
N ASP A 633 -14.41 13.53 -6.34
CA ASP A 633 -13.14 13.93 -5.73
C ASP A 633 -11.96 13.74 -6.69
N THR A 634 -11.37 14.86 -7.15
CA THR A 634 -10.14 14.93 -7.95
C THR A 634 -8.93 15.34 -7.11
N THR A 635 -9.10 15.51 -5.80
CA THR A 635 -8.06 16.03 -4.89
C THR A 635 -6.82 15.14 -4.81
N THR A 636 -6.96 13.86 -5.19
CA THR A 636 -5.88 12.87 -5.21
C THR A 636 -5.13 12.80 -6.53
N LEU A 637 -5.58 13.51 -7.58
CA LEU A 637 -4.98 13.48 -8.91
C LEU A 637 -3.57 14.09 -8.89
N GLU A 638 -2.62 13.40 -9.53
CA GLU A 638 -1.22 13.85 -9.58
C GLU A 638 -1.03 15.05 -10.49
N ASP A 639 -1.66 15.03 -11.68
CA ASP A 639 -1.53 16.07 -12.70
C ASP A 639 -2.88 16.33 -13.41
N PHE A 640 -3.43 17.52 -13.18
CA PHE A 640 -4.68 17.94 -13.80
C PHE A 640 -4.56 18.16 -15.32
N SER A 641 -3.36 18.44 -15.85
CA SER A 641 -3.15 18.64 -17.27
C SER A 641 -3.43 17.39 -18.09
N VAL A 642 -3.25 16.20 -17.50
CA VAL A 642 -3.57 14.91 -18.13
C VAL A 642 -5.06 14.80 -18.44
N LEU A 643 -5.94 15.23 -17.53
CA LEU A 643 -7.38 15.23 -17.76
C LEU A 643 -7.79 16.22 -18.85
N ALA A 644 -7.18 17.42 -18.86
CA ALA A 644 -7.48 18.42 -19.88
C ALA A 644 -7.18 17.88 -21.28
N ARG A 645 -5.99 17.31 -21.47
CA ARG A 645 -5.58 16.73 -22.77
C ARG A 645 -6.49 15.58 -23.20
N LEU A 646 -6.84 14.65 -22.30
CA LEU A 646 -7.73 13.55 -22.61
C LEU A 646 -9.16 14.00 -23.01
N ARG A 647 -9.54 15.23 -22.65
CA ARG A 647 -10.83 15.83 -23.05
C ARG A 647 -10.74 16.58 -24.36
N GLU A 648 -9.63 17.32 -24.60
CA GLU A 648 -9.40 18.05 -25.85
C GLU A 648 -9.40 17.11 -27.05
N ASP A 649 -8.95 15.88 -26.89
CA ASP A 649 -9.02 14.83 -27.93
C ASP A 649 -10.47 14.32 -28.19
N GLN A 650 -11.50 14.90 -27.56
CA GLN A 650 -12.92 14.60 -27.80
C GLN A 650 -13.62 15.55 -28.78
N GLU A 651 -13.05 16.74 -29.04
CA GLU A 651 -13.56 17.72 -30.01
C GLU A 651 -12.86 17.52 -31.39
#